data_f9b2dcf1fbe28fce9d4ffae3984f8ab9
#
_entry.id   f9b2dcf1fbe28fce9d4ffae3984f8ab9
#
_cell.length_a   1.000
_cell.length_b   1.000
_cell.length_c   1.000
_cell.angle_alpha   90.00
_cell.angle_beta   90.00
_cell.angle_gamma   90.00
#
_symmetry.space_group_name_H-M   'P 1'
#
loop_
_entity.id
_entity.type
_entity.pdbx_description
1 polymer ?
#
loop_
_entity_poly.entity_id
_entity_poly.type
_entity_poly.pdbx_seq_one_letter_code
_entity_poly.pdbx_strand_id
1 'polypeptide(L)'
;MIDEIDAALSFCITEEFKTPLEDITNYDTVKADIQSALEELRDNPMRTDKPLIYHLDVAAMYPNIMLSNRLQPDSVIDESVCAVCDYNRPGKTCDRRLTWAWRGEFFPARRDEFNMIRHALNQESFPPKRAGDPPRQFSDLTQAEQTALTHKRLGDYSRKVYKKTKDTKVENRETIICQRENPFYVDTVRRFRDRRYEYKGLHKTWKKNLDATLAQRKPLAEVDEARKLIVVYDSLQLAHKCILNSFYGYVMRKGARWHSMEMAGVTCLTGATIIQMARQLVEQIGRPLELDTDGIWCILPGVFPENFKFQLKNGKSMGFSYPCTMLNHLVHDKFTNHQYHDFDLETGDYKVHSENSIFFELDGPYKAMILPSSKEEDKLLKKRYAVFNDDGSLAELKGFEVKRRGELQLIKIFQSQIFEKFLLGTTTEECYAAVAEVADRWLDILFSKAADLSDEELVELIAENRSMSKTLAEYGGQKSTSISTARRLAEFLGNQMVKDKGLACKFVISAQPAGAPVTDRAVPVAIFSADEAVKRKYLRKWLKNNGLTNVELRSILDWDYYIERLGSVIQKLITIPAAMQKVANPVPRIHHPDWLHRRVAALEDKFSQQKMTDFFSADSEPTQLADIEEVGNADGSSTRRRIAVVNRKPRKRFVSTDEKLDDALNKPLPNPSRDYSSWIKAMRPRWKHRRSARTDNAYSAAVPAMFRGMTKNKSLSRWDIVQLRPTRSPGRFDLWLSVDAELFSIPLRIPREFYLHLRIDTPDNLFRPDVYTWEKVTRSLPRNMPCTNLYKIAAREDVYQENQEYFVDLINHPNVDGIFELQVMTDHSDTYDLLLTTGCRCLYLFGAC
;
A
#
# COMPACT_ATOMS: atom_id res chain seq x y z
N MET A 1 -5.82 -19.95 18.41
CA MET A 1 -5.29 -19.37 19.67
C MET A 1 -5.43 -20.32 20.84
N ILE A 2 -6.63 -20.79 21.20
CA ILE A 2 -6.81 -21.73 22.34
C ILE A 2 -5.97 -22.98 22.13
N ASP A 3 -6.03 -23.57 20.96
CA ASP A 3 -5.26 -24.79 20.62
C ASP A 3 -3.74 -24.57 20.59
N GLU A 4 -3.27 -23.32 20.55
CA GLU A 4 -1.85 -22.96 20.46
C GLU A 4 -1.27 -22.45 21.80
N ILE A 5 -2.07 -22.43 22.88
CA ILE A 5 -1.63 -21.92 24.19
C ILE A 5 -0.37 -22.66 24.68
N ASP A 6 -0.40 -24.00 24.63
CA ASP A 6 0.75 -24.81 25.07
C ASP A 6 2.02 -24.51 24.25
N ALA A 7 1.87 -24.41 22.95
CA ALA A 7 3.00 -24.10 22.07
C ALA A 7 3.58 -22.71 22.38
N ALA A 8 2.70 -21.70 22.55
CA ALA A 8 3.12 -20.34 22.87
C ALA A 8 3.78 -20.23 24.26
N LEU A 9 3.23 -20.89 25.28
CA LEU A 9 3.80 -20.89 26.62
C LEU A 9 5.13 -21.67 26.69
N SER A 10 5.20 -22.83 26.04
CA SER A 10 6.43 -23.59 25.92
C SER A 10 7.52 -22.77 25.23
N PHE A 11 7.21 -22.12 24.11
CA PHE A 11 8.11 -21.21 23.43
C PHE A 11 8.61 -20.09 24.36
N CYS A 12 7.72 -19.44 25.09
CA CYS A 12 8.08 -18.39 26.03
C CYS A 12 9.11 -18.89 27.08
N ILE A 13 8.90 -20.08 27.63
CA ILE A 13 9.76 -20.63 28.65
C ILE A 13 11.12 -21.07 28.06
N THR A 14 11.09 -21.83 26.95
CA THR A 14 12.31 -22.46 26.41
C THR A 14 13.10 -21.48 25.56
N GLU A 15 12.44 -20.65 24.72
CA GLU A 15 13.13 -19.80 23.76
C GLU A 15 13.32 -18.36 24.27
N GLU A 16 12.32 -17.74 24.89
CA GLU A 16 12.45 -16.36 25.39
C GLU A 16 13.21 -16.33 26.71
N PHE A 17 12.86 -17.19 27.66
CA PHE A 17 13.50 -17.21 28.98
C PHE A 17 14.68 -18.18 29.10
N LYS A 18 14.91 -19.04 28.11
CA LYS A 18 15.98 -20.06 28.10
C LYS A 18 16.00 -20.91 29.40
N THR A 19 14.81 -21.26 29.87
CA THR A 19 14.58 -22.00 31.12
C THR A 19 13.95 -23.35 30.81
N PRO A 20 14.36 -24.46 31.49
CA PRO A 20 13.69 -25.73 31.35
C PRO A 20 12.23 -25.65 31.85
N LEU A 21 11.32 -26.30 31.13
CA LEU A 21 9.90 -26.34 31.51
C LEU A 21 9.69 -26.93 32.90
N GLU A 22 10.51 -27.90 33.27
CA GLU A 22 10.49 -28.58 34.58
C GLU A 22 10.73 -27.63 35.77
N ASP A 23 11.36 -26.49 35.58
CA ASP A 23 11.62 -25.51 36.63
C ASP A 23 10.44 -24.61 36.95
N ILE A 24 9.36 -24.66 36.17
CA ILE A 24 8.14 -23.87 36.36
C ILE A 24 7.18 -24.62 37.29
N THR A 25 6.69 -23.96 38.33
CA THR A 25 5.82 -24.57 39.35
C THR A 25 4.33 -24.28 39.12
N ASN A 26 3.96 -23.26 38.37
CA ASN A 26 2.59 -22.82 38.19
C ASN A 26 2.13 -22.84 36.73
N TYR A 27 2.68 -23.69 35.89
CA TYR A 27 2.40 -23.74 34.45
C TYR A 27 0.91 -23.96 34.17
N ASP A 28 0.32 -25.02 34.80
CA ASP A 28 -1.08 -25.38 34.57
C ASP A 28 -2.05 -24.29 35.02
N THR A 29 -1.73 -23.57 36.10
CA THR A 29 -2.57 -22.44 36.56
C THR A 29 -2.58 -21.30 35.55
N VAL A 30 -1.37 -20.90 35.09
CA VAL A 30 -1.26 -19.81 34.07
C VAL A 30 -1.95 -20.20 32.78
N LYS A 31 -1.79 -21.46 32.34
CA LYS A 31 -2.48 -21.99 31.15
C LYS A 31 -3.99 -21.93 31.31
N ALA A 32 -4.53 -22.40 32.44
CA ALA A 32 -5.96 -22.40 32.71
C ALA A 32 -6.54 -20.99 32.77
N ASP A 33 -5.83 -20.03 33.35
CA ASP A 33 -6.25 -18.62 33.41
C ASP A 33 -6.33 -18.01 32.01
N ILE A 34 -5.32 -18.25 31.18
CA ILE A 34 -5.32 -17.77 29.78
C ILE A 34 -6.42 -18.43 28.97
N GLN A 35 -6.57 -19.74 29.10
CA GLN A 35 -7.58 -20.50 28.39
C GLN A 35 -8.99 -20.03 28.77
N SER A 36 -9.27 -19.87 30.05
CA SER A 36 -10.57 -19.38 30.55
C SER A 36 -10.92 -17.99 30.01
N ALA A 37 -9.94 -17.06 29.96
CA ALA A 37 -10.15 -15.73 29.41
C ALA A 37 -10.44 -15.76 27.89
N LEU A 38 -9.75 -16.61 27.13
CA LEU A 38 -10.00 -16.76 25.70
C LEU A 38 -11.32 -17.48 25.40
N GLU A 39 -11.71 -18.45 26.22
CA GLU A 39 -13.00 -19.15 26.12
C GLU A 39 -14.16 -18.18 26.44
N GLU A 40 -14.00 -17.33 27.44
CA GLU A 40 -14.99 -16.28 27.72
C GLU A 40 -15.17 -15.32 26.54
N LEU A 41 -14.10 -14.94 25.85
CA LEU A 41 -14.17 -14.12 24.64
C LEU A 41 -14.83 -14.87 23.47
N ARG A 42 -14.56 -16.15 23.29
CA ARG A 42 -15.14 -17.01 22.26
C ARG A 42 -16.64 -17.17 22.47
N ASP A 43 -17.05 -17.46 23.72
CA ASP A 43 -18.42 -17.82 24.04
C ASP A 43 -19.35 -16.60 24.17
N ASN A 44 -18.78 -15.42 24.43
CA ASN A 44 -19.50 -14.15 24.53
C ASN A 44 -18.98 -13.10 23.53
N PRO A 45 -19.09 -13.32 22.20
CA PRO A 45 -18.54 -12.40 21.20
C PRO A 45 -19.30 -11.06 21.12
N MET A 46 -20.57 -11.05 21.55
CA MET A 46 -21.43 -9.85 21.56
C MET A 46 -21.50 -9.27 22.98
N ARG A 47 -20.44 -8.58 23.36
CA ARG A 47 -20.30 -8.01 24.70
C ARG A 47 -20.01 -6.50 24.65
N THR A 48 -20.42 -5.79 25.68
CA THR A 48 -19.98 -4.42 25.94
C THR A 48 -18.81 -4.48 26.91
N ASP A 49 -17.65 -4.02 26.49
CA ASP A 49 -16.44 -4.05 27.30
C ASP A 49 -15.68 -2.73 27.17
N LYS A 50 -14.81 -2.43 28.13
CA LYS A 50 -13.91 -1.28 28.06
C LYS A 50 -12.80 -1.59 27.04
N PRO A 51 -12.71 -0.87 25.93
CA PRO A 51 -11.66 -1.09 24.95
C PRO A 51 -10.33 -0.59 25.48
N LEU A 52 -9.27 -1.37 25.30
CA LEU A 52 -7.90 -0.99 25.60
C LEU A 52 -7.12 -0.81 24.31
N ILE A 53 -6.44 0.31 24.16
CA ILE A 53 -5.63 0.60 22.97
C ILE A 53 -4.18 0.21 23.23
N TYR A 54 -3.66 -0.64 22.39
CA TYR A 54 -2.29 -1.12 22.43
C TYR A 54 -1.54 -0.84 21.14
N HIS A 55 -0.21 -0.72 21.28
CA HIS A 55 0.72 -0.72 20.17
C HIS A 55 1.58 -1.97 20.23
N LEU A 56 1.38 -2.88 19.28
CA LEU A 56 2.20 -4.05 19.06
C LEU A 56 3.26 -3.67 18.01
N ASP A 57 4.51 -3.53 18.42
CA ASP A 57 5.60 -3.06 17.56
C ASP A 57 6.70 -4.12 17.44
N VAL A 58 7.25 -4.28 16.24
CA VAL A 58 8.38 -5.19 16.02
C VAL A 58 9.68 -4.44 16.32
N ALA A 59 10.36 -4.86 17.35
CA ALA A 59 11.59 -4.21 17.78
C ALA A 59 12.65 -4.19 16.67
N ALA A 60 13.05 -2.98 16.22
CA ALA A 60 14.07 -2.80 15.18
C ALA A 60 13.85 -3.74 13.97
N MET A 61 12.62 -3.81 13.44
CA MET A 61 12.18 -4.84 12.49
C MET A 61 13.15 -5.07 11.33
N TYR A 62 13.55 -4.06 10.57
CA TYR A 62 14.40 -4.23 9.40
C TYR A 62 15.82 -4.73 9.76
N PRO A 63 16.53 -4.15 10.74
CA PRO A 63 17.78 -4.73 11.20
C PRO A 63 17.66 -6.18 11.68
N ASN A 64 16.60 -6.51 12.41
CA ASN A 64 16.41 -7.87 12.92
C ASN A 64 16.04 -8.88 11.83
N ILE A 65 15.28 -8.48 10.79
CA ILE A 65 15.09 -9.32 9.59
C ILE A 65 16.42 -9.57 8.87
N MET A 66 17.26 -8.53 8.74
CA MET A 66 18.58 -8.67 8.13
C MET A 66 19.46 -9.62 8.92
N LEU A 67 19.47 -9.52 10.26
CA LEU A 67 20.23 -10.39 11.14
C LEU A 67 19.74 -11.83 11.10
N SER A 68 18.43 -12.05 11.24
CA SER A 68 17.85 -13.41 11.23
C SER A 68 18.13 -14.17 9.92
N ASN A 69 18.08 -13.47 8.78
CA ASN A 69 18.29 -14.11 7.49
C ASN A 69 19.71 -13.97 6.94
N ARG A 70 20.66 -13.43 7.72
CA ARG A 70 22.04 -13.15 7.31
C ARG A 70 22.11 -12.33 6.02
N LEU A 71 21.21 -11.33 5.90
CA LEU A 71 21.10 -10.47 4.73
C LEU A 71 22.20 -9.42 4.71
N GLN A 72 23.07 -9.53 3.75
CA GLN A 72 24.11 -8.53 3.45
C GLN A 72 24.34 -8.46 1.94
N PRO A 73 24.87 -7.35 1.40
CA PRO A 73 24.98 -7.18 -0.06
C PRO A 73 25.75 -8.30 -0.75
N ASP A 74 26.86 -8.75 -0.16
CA ASP A 74 27.74 -9.76 -0.75
C ASP A 74 27.18 -11.19 -0.64
N SER A 75 26.21 -11.43 0.25
CA SER A 75 25.57 -12.75 0.40
C SER A 75 24.46 -13.01 -0.62
N VAL A 76 24.02 -11.97 -1.33
CA VAL A 76 23.00 -12.10 -2.39
C VAL A 76 23.67 -12.62 -3.64
N ILE A 77 23.38 -13.86 -3.99
CA ILE A 77 24.03 -14.59 -5.07
C ILE A 77 23.01 -15.24 -6.01
N ASP A 78 23.48 -15.69 -7.14
CA ASP A 78 22.72 -16.51 -8.08
C ASP A 78 23.27 -17.96 -8.16
N GLU A 79 22.59 -18.81 -8.90
CA GLU A 79 22.98 -20.21 -9.04
C GLU A 79 24.36 -20.40 -9.70
N SER A 80 24.80 -19.44 -10.53
CA SER A 80 26.09 -19.51 -11.20
C SER A 80 27.25 -19.38 -10.21
N VAL A 81 27.08 -18.52 -9.18
CA VAL A 81 28.05 -18.39 -8.08
C VAL A 81 28.09 -19.66 -7.24
N CYS A 82 26.94 -20.25 -6.90
CA CYS A 82 26.88 -21.52 -6.20
C CYS A 82 27.53 -22.66 -7.01
N ALA A 83 27.38 -22.69 -8.31
CA ALA A 83 27.88 -23.76 -9.18
C ALA A 83 29.42 -23.90 -9.14
N VAL A 84 30.15 -22.80 -8.94
CA VAL A 84 31.60 -22.78 -8.87
C VAL A 84 32.17 -22.77 -7.45
N CYS A 85 31.29 -22.84 -6.43
CA CYS A 85 31.66 -22.77 -5.03
C CYS A 85 32.13 -24.12 -4.49
N ASP A 86 33.22 -24.15 -3.73
CA ASP A 86 33.80 -25.35 -3.11
C ASP A 86 32.83 -26.07 -2.16
N TYR A 87 31.87 -25.36 -1.62
CA TYR A 87 30.81 -25.88 -0.75
C TYR A 87 29.58 -26.39 -1.50
N ASN A 88 29.57 -26.36 -2.84
CA ASN A 88 28.46 -26.85 -3.66
C ASN A 88 28.47 -28.39 -3.73
N ARG A 89 28.06 -29.03 -2.64
CA ARG A 89 28.04 -30.48 -2.49
C ARG A 89 26.62 -30.98 -2.24
N PRO A 90 26.28 -32.23 -2.52
CA PRO A 90 24.98 -32.82 -2.15
C PRO A 90 24.70 -32.62 -0.65
N GLY A 91 23.49 -32.16 -0.31
CA GLY A 91 23.08 -31.89 1.08
C GLY A 91 23.59 -30.57 1.66
N LYS A 92 24.11 -29.65 0.85
CA LYS A 92 24.45 -28.29 1.32
C LYS A 92 23.23 -27.59 1.94
N THR A 93 23.47 -26.80 2.98
CA THR A 93 22.44 -26.03 3.69
C THR A 93 22.72 -24.53 3.70
N CYS A 94 23.70 -24.06 2.93
CA CYS A 94 24.14 -22.67 2.94
C CYS A 94 23.44 -21.77 1.91
N ASP A 95 22.54 -22.29 1.07
CA ASP A 95 21.81 -21.57 0.04
C ASP A 95 20.36 -21.30 0.49
N ARG A 96 20.18 -20.33 1.36
CA ARG A 96 18.84 -19.93 1.79
C ARG A 96 18.10 -19.20 0.68
N ARG A 97 16.98 -19.75 0.24
CA ARG A 97 16.14 -19.14 -0.81
C ARG A 97 15.04 -18.30 -0.18
N LEU A 98 14.95 -17.04 -0.59
CA LEU A 98 13.98 -16.09 -0.11
C LEU A 98 13.29 -15.38 -1.27
N THR A 99 11.99 -15.20 -1.12
CA THR A 99 11.16 -14.48 -2.10
C THR A 99 11.14 -12.99 -1.80
N TRP A 100 11.01 -12.18 -2.84
CA TRP A 100 10.82 -10.75 -2.73
C TRP A 100 9.92 -10.24 -3.86
N ALA A 101 9.25 -9.12 -3.63
CA ALA A 101 8.41 -8.49 -4.62
C ALA A 101 9.17 -7.36 -5.31
N TRP A 102 9.37 -7.49 -6.63
CA TRP A 102 9.91 -6.43 -7.45
C TRP A 102 8.77 -5.61 -8.06
N ARG A 103 8.83 -4.29 -7.90
CA ARG A 103 7.89 -3.34 -8.48
C ARG A 103 8.59 -2.48 -9.50
N GLY A 104 8.21 -2.62 -10.76
CA GLY A 104 8.71 -1.82 -11.86
C GLY A 104 7.67 -0.84 -12.39
N GLU A 105 8.13 0.30 -12.85
CA GLU A 105 7.32 1.28 -13.57
C GLU A 105 7.68 1.28 -15.05
N PHE A 106 6.69 1.09 -15.91
CA PHE A 106 6.85 1.03 -17.36
C PHE A 106 5.98 2.10 -18.02
N PHE A 107 6.45 2.60 -19.16
CA PHE A 107 5.60 3.40 -20.01
C PHE A 107 4.54 2.48 -20.64
N PRO A 108 3.26 2.91 -20.70
CA PRO A 108 2.20 2.13 -21.36
C PRO A 108 2.37 2.07 -22.87
N ALA A 109 3.27 2.86 -23.45
CA ALA A 109 3.58 2.89 -24.86
C ALA A 109 4.14 1.53 -25.34
N ARG A 110 3.64 1.06 -26.48
CA ARG A 110 4.07 -0.18 -27.11
C ARG A 110 5.42 -0.04 -27.82
N ARG A 111 5.96 -1.15 -28.25
CA ARG A 111 7.27 -1.19 -28.93
C ARG A 111 7.30 -0.43 -30.25
N ASP A 112 6.24 -0.51 -31.03
CA ASP A 112 6.05 0.24 -32.27
C ASP A 112 5.96 1.76 -32.02
N GLU A 113 5.24 2.17 -31.01
CA GLU A 113 5.14 3.57 -30.58
C GLU A 113 6.47 4.09 -30.04
N PHE A 114 7.20 3.27 -29.30
CA PHE A 114 8.57 3.58 -28.89
C PHE A 114 9.49 3.80 -30.08
N ASN A 115 9.44 2.90 -31.09
CA ASN A 115 10.24 3.00 -32.30
C ASN A 115 9.88 4.25 -33.11
N MET A 116 8.60 4.56 -33.22
CA MET A 116 8.11 5.79 -33.85
C MET A 116 8.66 7.05 -33.15
N ILE A 117 8.61 7.09 -31.83
CA ILE A 117 9.14 8.21 -31.03
C ILE A 117 10.66 8.31 -31.23
N ARG A 118 11.38 7.21 -31.23
CA ARG A 118 12.82 7.20 -31.44
C ARG A 118 13.21 7.64 -32.85
N HIS A 119 12.44 7.21 -33.85
CA HIS A 119 12.62 7.68 -35.24
C HIS A 119 12.39 9.18 -35.36
N ALA A 120 11.35 9.72 -34.75
CA ALA A 120 11.09 11.16 -34.72
C ALA A 120 12.24 11.93 -34.05
N LEU A 121 12.76 11.42 -32.91
CA LEU A 121 13.90 12.04 -32.23
C LEU A 121 15.17 12.04 -33.06
N ASN A 122 15.40 11.02 -33.91
CA ASN A 122 16.56 10.97 -34.81
C ASN A 122 16.48 12.02 -35.94
N GLN A 123 15.27 12.50 -36.24
CA GLN A 123 15.07 13.55 -37.26
C GLN A 123 15.05 14.97 -36.67
N GLU A 124 15.05 15.10 -35.34
CA GLU A 124 15.05 16.40 -34.67
C GLU A 124 16.47 16.93 -34.46
N SER A 125 16.61 18.26 -34.54
CA SER A 125 17.87 18.96 -34.22
C SER A 125 17.82 19.51 -32.81
N PHE A 126 18.93 19.38 -32.07
CA PHE A 126 19.08 19.78 -30.68
C PHE A 126 20.02 20.97 -30.50
N PRO A 127 19.84 21.78 -29.47
CA PRO A 127 20.70 22.93 -29.23
C PRO A 127 22.19 22.56 -29.15
N PRO A 128 23.08 23.38 -29.66
CA PRO A 128 24.52 23.16 -29.56
C PRO A 128 25.02 23.23 -28.11
N LYS A 129 26.16 22.64 -27.82
CA LYS A 129 26.79 22.72 -26.48
C LYS A 129 27.32 24.12 -26.17
N ARG A 130 27.82 24.84 -27.16
CA ARG A 130 28.33 26.21 -27.03
C ARG A 130 27.62 27.13 -28.02
N ALA A 131 27.51 28.38 -27.67
CA ALA A 131 26.99 29.38 -28.61
C ALA A 131 27.92 29.51 -29.83
N GLY A 132 27.37 29.30 -31.04
CA GLY A 132 28.12 29.31 -32.27
C GLY A 132 28.42 27.95 -32.91
N ASP A 133 28.24 26.85 -32.17
CA ASP A 133 28.36 25.49 -32.73
C ASP A 133 27.10 25.14 -33.56
N PRO A 134 27.21 24.23 -34.52
CA PRO A 134 26.06 23.72 -35.26
C PRO A 134 25.11 22.94 -34.38
N PRO A 135 23.80 22.88 -34.76
CA PRO A 135 22.83 22.04 -34.07
C PRO A 135 23.28 20.58 -34.04
N ARG A 136 23.07 19.91 -32.90
CA ARG A 136 23.41 18.49 -32.69
C ARG A 136 22.30 17.56 -33.20
N GLN A 137 22.70 16.43 -33.80
CA GLN A 137 21.78 15.34 -34.10
C GLN A 137 21.55 14.49 -32.83
N PHE A 138 20.51 13.66 -32.83
CA PHE A 138 20.23 12.77 -31.70
C PHE A 138 21.37 11.82 -31.38
N SER A 139 22.09 11.35 -32.42
CA SER A 139 23.32 10.54 -32.33
C SER A 139 24.46 11.23 -31.62
N ASP A 140 24.57 12.56 -31.73
CA ASP A 140 25.65 13.35 -31.14
C ASP A 140 25.44 13.66 -29.65
N LEU A 141 24.28 13.29 -29.14
CA LEU A 141 23.95 13.42 -27.74
C LEU A 141 24.57 12.30 -26.92
N THR A 142 24.94 12.58 -25.68
CA THR A 142 25.40 11.56 -24.75
C THR A 142 24.27 10.54 -24.48
N GLN A 143 24.62 9.31 -24.13
CA GLN A 143 23.67 8.26 -23.79
C GLN A 143 22.66 8.72 -22.73
N ALA A 144 23.09 9.51 -21.76
CA ALA A 144 22.23 10.07 -20.72
C ALA A 144 21.22 11.09 -21.30
N GLU A 145 21.65 11.98 -22.18
CA GLU A 145 20.78 12.95 -22.86
C GLU A 145 19.77 12.24 -23.77
N GLN A 146 20.21 11.25 -24.56
CA GLN A 146 19.33 10.43 -25.40
C GLN A 146 18.24 9.72 -24.57
N THR A 147 18.63 9.10 -23.46
CA THR A 147 17.71 8.41 -22.56
C THR A 147 16.72 9.39 -21.93
N ALA A 148 17.20 10.53 -21.45
CA ALA A 148 16.35 11.55 -20.85
C ALA A 148 15.31 12.12 -21.83
N LEU A 149 15.73 12.41 -23.07
CA LEU A 149 14.83 12.90 -24.13
C LEU A 149 13.80 11.84 -24.54
N THR A 150 14.24 10.60 -24.70
CA THR A 150 13.36 9.47 -25.03
C THR A 150 12.32 9.27 -23.93
N HIS A 151 12.73 9.23 -22.66
CA HIS A 151 11.81 9.10 -21.52
C HIS A 151 10.84 10.27 -21.41
N LYS A 152 11.31 11.49 -21.66
CA LYS A 152 10.44 12.68 -21.67
C LYS A 152 9.37 12.55 -22.74
N ARG A 153 9.76 12.23 -23.98
CA ARG A 153 8.83 12.10 -25.11
C ARG A 153 7.85 10.95 -24.91
N LEU A 154 8.33 9.80 -24.40
CA LEU A 154 7.46 8.67 -24.01
C LEU A 154 6.45 9.05 -22.94
N GLY A 155 6.88 9.79 -21.92
CA GLY A 155 6.00 10.29 -20.86
C GLY A 155 4.93 11.24 -21.39
N ASP A 156 5.29 12.16 -22.29
CA ASP A 156 4.35 13.10 -22.90
C ASP A 156 3.36 12.38 -23.83
N TYR A 157 3.83 11.45 -24.64
CA TYR A 157 3.00 10.59 -25.50
C TYR A 157 2.02 9.76 -24.67
N SER A 158 2.53 9.02 -23.65
CA SER A 158 1.73 8.17 -22.79
C SER A 158 0.63 8.96 -22.08
N ARG A 159 0.95 10.16 -21.60
CA ARG A 159 -0.03 11.05 -20.97
C ARG A 159 -1.14 11.49 -21.94
N LYS A 160 -0.79 11.76 -23.19
CA LYS A 160 -1.76 12.17 -24.21
C LYS A 160 -2.66 11.02 -24.67
N VAL A 161 -2.07 9.86 -24.98
CA VAL A 161 -2.75 8.71 -25.58
C VAL A 161 -3.44 7.87 -24.51
N TYR A 162 -2.69 7.48 -23.46
CA TYR A 162 -3.17 6.55 -22.43
C TYR A 162 -3.74 7.24 -21.18
N LYS A 163 -3.71 8.59 -21.12
CA LYS A 163 -4.12 9.37 -19.94
C LYS A 163 -3.34 9.07 -18.65
N LYS A 164 -2.28 8.30 -18.73
CA LYS A 164 -1.36 7.94 -17.64
C LYS A 164 0.07 7.96 -18.17
N THR A 165 1.03 8.27 -17.29
CA THR A 165 2.45 8.36 -17.69
C THR A 165 3.15 7.01 -17.62
N LYS A 166 2.82 6.22 -16.59
CA LYS A 166 3.46 4.92 -16.31
C LYS A 166 2.45 3.90 -15.81
N ASP A 167 2.73 2.65 -16.04
CA ASP A 167 2.09 1.47 -15.45
C ASP A 167 3.03 0.83 -14.45
N THR A 168 2.48 0.32 -13.36
CA THR A 168 3.22 -0.43 -12.35
C THR A 168 2.99 -1.92 -12.55
N LYS A 169 4.07 -2.68 -12.53
CA LYS A 169 4.06 -4.15 -12.53
C LYS A 169 4.76 -4.66 -11.29
N VAL A 170 4.13 -5.56 -10.56
CA VAL A 170 4.73 -6.25 -9.41
C VAL A 170 4.99 -7.69 -9.81
N GLU A 171 6.20 -8.17 -9.58
CA GLU A 171 6.64 -9.55 -9.85
C GLU A 171 7.27 -10.14 -8.60
N ASN A 172 6.83 -11.33 -8.22
CA ASN A 172 7.51 -12.09 -7.18
C ASN A 172 8.75 -12.76 -7.78
N ARG A 173 9.87 -12.52 -7.14
CA ARG A 173 11.18 -13.06 -7.51
C ARG A 173 11.77 -13.82 -6.35
N GLU A 174 12.67 -14.74 -6.65
CA GLU A 174 13.44 -15.48 -5.66
C GLU A 174 14.91 -15.06 -5.74
N THR A 175 15.59 -15.09 -4.61
CA THR A 175 17.02 -14.85 -4.52
C THR A 175 17.64 -15.83 -3.54
N ILE A 176 18.91 -16.15 -3.75
CA ILE A 176 19.69 -17.03 -2.88
C ILE A 176 20.54 -16.16 -1.96
N ILE A 177 20.48 -16.44 -0.67
CA ILE A 177 21.30 -15.80 0.35
C ILE A 177 22.32 -16.80 0.86
N CYS A 178 23.59 -16.59 0.50
CA CYS A 178 24.70 -17.41 0.96
C CYS A 178 24.89 -17.25 2.46
N GLN A 179 24.77 -18.36 3.21
CA GLN A 179 24.89 -18.36 4.67
C GLN A 179 26.34 -18.45 5.16
N ARG A 180 27.30 -18.63 4.26
CA ARG A 180 28.74 -18.75 4.58
C ARG A 180 29.56 -17.52 4.21
N GLU A 181 28.95 -16.51 3.56
CA GLU A 181 29.65 -15.27 3.19
C GLU A 181 30.22 -14.55 4.43
N ASN A 182 31.31 -13.82 4.28
CA ASN A 182 31.95 -13.09 5.36
C ASN A 182 30.94 -12.18 6.08
N PRO A 183 30.78 -12.27 7.44
CA PRO A 183 29.68 -11.63 8.15
C PRO A 183 29.92 -10.16 8.49
N PHE A 184 30.91 -9.49 7.91
CA PHE A 184 31.32 -8.14 8.31
C PHE A 184 30.15 -7.14 8.40
N TYR A 185 29.21 -7.22 7.47
CA TYR A 185 28.06 -6.31 7.41
C TYR A 185 27.03 -6.66 8.48
N VAL A 186 26.62 -7.91 8.58
CA VAL A 186 25.64 -8.35 9.57
C VAL A 186 26.20 -8.24 10.99
N ASP A 187 27.48 -8.51 11.20
CA ASP A 187 28.15 -8.33 12.49
C ASP A 187 28.20 -6.85 12.91
N THR A 188 28.43 -5.96 11.95
CA THR A 188 28.37 -4.53 12.23
C THR A 188 26.96 -4.11 12.63
N VAL A 189 25.92 -4.57 11.92
CA VAL A 189 24.51 -4.33 12.27
C VAL A 189 24.20 -4.87 13.66
N ARG A 190 24.66 -6.10 13.97
CA ARG A 190 24.49 -6.76 15.28
C ARG A 190 25.10 -5.91 16.41
N ARG A 191 26.35 -5.47 16.26
CA ARG A 191 27.04 -4.62 17.26
C ARG A 191 26.31 -3.30 17.50
N PHE A 192 25.79 -2.64 16.47
CA PHE A 192 25.01 -1.40 16.64
C PHE A 192 23.65 -1.66 17.30
N ARG A 193 23.00 -2.79 17.00
CA ARG A 193 21.75 -3.20 17.65
C ARG A 193 21.97 -3.46 19.15
N ASP A 194 22.97 -4.28 19.46
CA ASP A 194 23.24 -4.69 20.84
C ASP A 194 23.61 -3.50 21.72
N ARG A 195 24.47 -2.58 21.20
CA ARG A 195 24.78 -1.33 21.91
C ARG A 195 23.55 -0.44 22.08
N ARG A 196 22.65 -0.40 21.09
CA ARG A 196 21.39 0.32 21.27
C ARG A 196 20.57 -0.25 22.41
N TYR A 197 20.46 -1.56 22.50
CA TYR A 197 19.71 -2.20 23.58
C TYR A 197 20.37 -1.97 24.94
N GLU A 198 21.69 -2.01 25.03
CA GLU A 198 22.45 -1.62 26.21
C GLU A 198 22.09 -0.20 26.64
N TYR A 199 22.19 0.78 25.75
CA TYR A 199 21.87 2.16 26.08
C TYR A 199 20.38 2.37 26.40
N LYS A 200 19.45 1.66 25.76
CA LYS A 200 18.03 1.65 26.11
C LYS A 200 17.81 1.11 27.55
N GLY A 201 18.57 0.08 27.93
CA GLY A 201 18.58 -0.47 29.29
C GLY A 201 19.12 0.50 30.33
N LEU A 202 20.30 1.10 30.07
CA LEU A 202 20.89 2.11 30.92
C LEU A 202 19.99 3.34 31.08
N HIS A 203 19.35 3.82 30.01
CA HIS A 203 18.38 4.90 30.08
C HIS A 203 17.22 4.57 31.02
N LYS A 204 16.63 3.34 30.92
CA LYS A 204 15.56 2.89 31.83
C LYS A 204 16.06 2.81 33.29
N THR A 205 17.27 2.32 33.51
CA THR A 205 17.87 2.22 34.84
C THR A 205 18.07 3.62 35.47
N TRP A 206 18.59 4.57 34.71
CA TRP A 206 18.81 5.91 35.22
C TRP A 206 17.51 6.69 35.43
N LYS A 207 16.44 6.41 34.66
CA LYS A 207 15.11 6.93 35.01
C LYS A 207 14.65 6.44 36.37
N LYS A 208 14.75 5.12 36.63
CA LYS A 208 14.41 4.55 37.94
C LYS A 208 15.29 5.14 39.06
N ASN A 209 16.57 5.34 38.80
CA ASN A 209 17.48 5.96 39.75
C ASN A 209 17.09 7.42 40.05
N LEU A 210 16.67 8.19 39.03
CA LEU A 210 16.16 9.55 39.22
C LEU A 210 14.93 9.56 40.15
N ASP A 211 13.95 8.69 39.87
CA ASP A 211 12.75 8.56 40.68
C ASP A 211 13.10 8.19 42.14
N ALA A 212 14.04 7.25 42.32
CA ALA A 212 14.52 6.85 43.65
C ALA A 212 15.27 7.97 44.38
N THR A 213 16.13 8.74 43.68
CA THR A 213 16.85 9.88 44.25
C THR A 213 15.90 11.01 44.67
N LEU A 214 14.85 11.26 43.86
CA LEU A 214 13.82 12.24 44.20
C LEU A 214 12.99 11.80 45.41
N ALA A 215 12.57 10.52 45.44
CA ALA A 215 11.81 9.96 46.56
C ALA A 215 12.62 10.00 47.89
N GLN A 216 13.92 9.74 47.81
CA GLN A 216 14.82 9.75 48.97
C GLN A 216 15.33 11.16 49.34
N ARG A 217 14.90 12.20 48.61
CA ARG A 217 15.32 13.60 48.80
C ARG A 217 16.85 13.76 48.86
N LYS A 218 17.57 13.11 47.96
CA LYS A 218 19.03 13.18 47.86
C LYS A 218 19.55 14.56 47.42
N PRO A 219 20.84 14.84 47.59
CA PRO A 219 21.45 16.10 47.19
C PRO A 219 21.19 16.44 45.72
N LEU A 220 20.99 17.70 45.41
CA LEU A 220 20.76 18.21 44.06
C LEU A 220 21.82 17.76 43.05
N ALA A 221 23.08 17.61 43.49
CA ALA A 221 24.15 17.10 42.63
C ALA A 221 23.87 15.68 42.08
N GLU A 222 23.34 14.75 42.90
CA GLU A 222 23.00 13.38 42.48
C GLU A 222 21.78 13.39 41.56
N VAL A 223 20.80 14.27 41.79
CA VAL A 223 19.65 14.45 40.94
C VAL A 223 20.07 14.98 39.56
N ASP A 224 20.97 15.96 39.53
CA ASP A 224 21.47 16.53 38.27
C ASP A 224 22.37 15.55 37.50
N GLU A 225 23.15 14.75 38.20
CA GLU A 225 23.92 13.66 37.58
C GLU A 225 22.98 12.63 36.92
N ALA A 226 21.95 12.18 37.64
CA ALA A 226 20.95 11.26 37.08
C ALA A 226 20.26 11.84 35.84
N ARG A 227 19.88 13.12 35.88
CA ARG A 227 19.29 13.81 34.71
C ARG A 227 20.26 13.88 33.54
N LYS A 228 21.51 14.20 33.74
CA LYS A 228 22.54 14.25 32.69
C LYS A 228 22.74 12.88 32.07
N LEU A 229 22.81 11.80 32.86
CA LEU A 229 22.98 10.43 32.34
C LEU A 229 21.76 9.94 31.57
N ILE A 230 20.54 10.31 31.97
CA ILE A 230 19.33 10.05 31.19
C ILE A 230 19.45 10.67 29.79
N VAL A 231 19.84 11.96 29.71
CA VAL A 231 20.01 12.65 28.42
C VAL A 231 21.09 12.03 27.56
N VAL A 232 22.24 11.63 28.19
CA VAL A 232 23.35 10.99 27.47
C VAL A 232 22.92 9.65 26.89
N TYR A 233 22.33 8.76 27.70
CA TYR A 233 21.93 7.44 27.23
C TYR A 233 20.75 7.49 26.24
N ASP A 234 19.83 8.43 26.39
CA ASP A 234 18.79 8.68 25.39
C ASP A 234 19.39 9.13 24.05
N SER A 235 20.32 10.08 24.08
CA SER A 235 21.02 10.55 22.87
C SER A 235 21.81 9.43 22.19
N LEU A 236 22.52 8.60 22.97
CA LEU A 236 23.27 7.46 22.43
C LEU A 236 22.35 6.40 21.80
N GLN A 237 21.25 6.01 22.46
CA GLN A 237 20.33 5.05 21.88
C GLN A 237 19.66 5.57 20.61
N LEU A 238 19.32 6.88 20.55
CA LEU A 238 18.77 7.52 19.35
C LEU A 238 19.79 7.56 18.20
N ALA A 239 21.07 7.90 18.50
CA ALA A 239 22.13 7.88 17.50
C ALA A 239 22.28 6.47 16.88
N HIS A 240 22.31 5.43 17.73
CA HIS A 240 22.40 4.04 17.27
C HIS A 240 21.14 3.61 16.49
N LYS A 241 19.94 4.07 16.87
CA LYS A 241 18.71 3.85 16.10
C LYS A 241 18.82 4.46 14.70
N CYS A 242 19.33 5.68 14.56
CA CYS A 242 19.54 6.32 13.27
C CYS A 242 20.55 5.57 12.40
N ILE A 243 21.65 5.11 12.99
CA ILE A 243 22.68 4.34 12.29
C ILE A 243 22.10 3.01 11.80
N LEU A 244 21.39 2.27 12.66
CA LEU A 244 20.76 0.99 12.30
C LEU A 244 19.79 1.13 11.13
N ASN A 245 18.92 2.12 11.17
CA ASN A 245 17.98 2.37 10.07
C ASN A 245 18.72 2.79 8.78
N SER A 246 19.90 3.40 8.91
CA SER A 246 20.72 3.81 7.77
C SER A 246 21.31 2.62 7.02
N PHE A 247 21.58 1.50 7.65
CA PHE A 247 22.04 0.28 6.97
C PHE A 247 21.05 -0.17 5.91
N TYR A 248 19.78 -0.31 6.26
CA TYR A 248 18.73 -0.62 5.29
C TYR A 248 18.55 0.49 4.25
N GLY A 249 18.43 1.74 4.70
CA GLY A 249 18.26 2.89 3.81
C GLY A 249 19.40 3.05 2.81
N TYR A 250 20.61 2.67 3.19
CA TYR A 250 21.77 2.72 2.31
C TYR A 250 21.70 1.71 1.17
N VAL A 251 21.31 0.45 1.42
CA VAL A 251 21.21 -0.58 0.36
C VAL A 251 20.11 -0.27 -0.65
N MET A 252 19.08 0.48 -0.25
CA MET A 252 18.03 0.98 -1.14
C MET A 252 18.44 2.19 -1.98
N ARG A 253 19.50 2.90 -1.60
CA ARG A 253 19.91 4.12 -2.28
C ARG A 253 20.55 3.80 -3.62
N LYS A 254 19.90 4.22 -4.70
CA LYS A 254 20.45 4.10 -6.05
C LYS A 254 21.81 4.78 -6.15
N GLY A 255 22.83 4.06 -6.61
CA GLY A 255 24.21 4.53 -6.72
C GLY A 255 25.01 4.42 -5.41
N ALA A 256 24.48 3.81 -4.36
CA ALA A 256 25.28 3.42 -3.20
C ALA A 256 26.23 2.27 -3.57
N ARG A 257 27.40 2.20 -2.90
CA ARG A 257 28.40 1.15 -3.12
C ARG A 257 27.79 -0.26 -2.91
N TRP A 258 26.97 -0.41 -1.89
CA TRP A 258 26.31 -1.68 -1.52
C TRP A 258 24.82 -1.66 -1.84
N HIS A 259 24.45 -1.12 -3.01
CA HIS A 259 23.07 -1.16 -3.45
C HIS A 259 22.66 -2.59 -3.80
N SER A 260 21.62 -3.10 -3.15
CA SER A 260 21.01 -4.41 -3.43
C SER A 260 19.48 -4.27 -3.37
N MET A 261 18.86 -4.43 -4.52
CA MET A 261 17.40 -4.40 -4.64
C MET A 261 16.78 -5.65 -3.99
N GLU A 262 17.44 -6.79 -4.14
CA GLU A 262 17.03 -8.09 -3.62
C GLU A 262 17.00 -8.08 -2.10
N MET A 263 18.10 -7.68 -1.46
CA MET A 263 18.19 -7.56 -0.01
C MET A 263 17.11 -6.64 0.55
N ALA A 264 16.92 -5.50 -0.09
CA ALA A 264 15.90 -4.55 0.32
C ALA A 264 14.49 -5.10 0.10
N GLY A 265 14.25 -5.77 -1.01
CA GLY A 265 12.98 -6.40 -1.35
C GLY A 265 12.60 -7.54 -0.39
N VAL A 266 13.55 -8.41 -0.05
CA VAL A 266 13.37 -9.48 0.96
C VAL A 266 13.01 -8.88 2.31
N THR A 267 13.76 -7.86 2.77
CA THR A 267 13.48 -7.20 4.06
C THR A 267 12.07 -6.59 4.09
N CYS A 268 11.66 -5.91 3.02
CA CYS A 268 10.31 -5.33 2.91
C CYS A 268 9.21 -6.38 2.88
N LEU A 269 9.36 -7.42 2.08
CA LEU A 269 8.34 -8.47 1.95
C LEU A 269 8.19 -9.27 3.24
N THR A 270 9.31 -9.64 3.88
CA THR A 270 9.30 -10.32 5.18
C THR A 270 8.61 -9.47 6.24
N GLY A 271 8.96 -8.17 6.34
CA GLY A 271 8.30 -7.26 7.27
C GLY A 271 6.81 -7.13 7.01
N ALA A 272 6.40 -6.97 5.75
CA ALA A 272 4.98 -6.91 5.38
C ALA A 272 4.24 -8.21 5.76
N THR A 273 4.84 -9.37 5.55
CA THR A 273 4.25 -10.67 5.90
C THR A 273 4.08 -10.82 7.41
N ILE A 274 5.06 -10.38 8.21
CA ILE A 274 4.98 -10.38 9.68
C ILE A 274 3.81 -9.53 10.16
N ILE A 275 3.68 -8.30 9.66
CA ILE A 275 2.60 -7.39 10.07
C ILE A 275 1.23 -7.87 9.58
N GLN A 276 1.14 -8.46 8.40
CA GLN A 276 -0.11 -9.08 7.91
C GLN A 276 -0.54 -10.26 8.78
N MET A 277 0.40 -11.11 9.18
CA MET A 277 0.14 -12.24 10.10
C MET A 277 -0.35 -11.74 11.46
N ALA A 278 0.32 -10.74 12.04
CA ALA A 278 -0.09 -10.13 13.30
C ALA A 278 -1.47 -9.46 13.18
N ARG A 279 -1.75 -8.78 12.06
CA ARG A 279 -3.07 -8.22 11.79
C ARG A 279 -4.16 -9.28 11.77
N GLN A 280 -3.95 -10.39 11.05
CA GLN A 280 -4.93 -11.49 10.98
C GLN A 280 -5.24 -12.08 12.36
N LEU A 281 -4.24 -12.13 13.23
CA LEU A 281 -4.43 -12.59 14.60
C LEU A 281 -5.21 -11.58 15.45
N VAL A 282 -4.84 -10.30 15.36
CA VAL A 282 -5.54 -9.21 16.06
C VAL A 282 -6.99 -9.10 15.63
N GLU A 283 -7.31 -9.31 14.35
CA GLU A 283 -8.69 -9.27 13.83
C GLU A 283 -9.59 -10.38 14.42
N GLN A 284 -9.02 -11.44 14.99
CA GLN A 284 -9.79 -12.50 15.64
C GLN A 284 -10.26 -12.11 17.06
N ILE A 285 -9.57 -11.22 17.74
CA ILE A 285 -9.76 -10.88 19.15
C ILE A 285 -10.10 -9.41 19.39
N GLY A 286 -9.83 -8.55 18.43
CA GLY A 286 -9.99 -7.12 18.56
C GLY A 286 -10.09 -6.43 17.22
N ARG A 287 -9.66 -5.17 17.18
CA ARG A 287 -9.73 -4.36 15.97
C ARG A 287 -8.42 -3.63 15.70
N PRO A 288 -7.77 -3.84 14.55
CA PRO A 288 -6.66 -3.01 14.12
C PRO A 288 -7.16 -1.60 13.80
N LEU A 289 -6.43 -0.59 14.25
CA LEU A 289 -6.71 0.83 14.04
C LEU A 289 -5.85 1.42 12.94
N GLU A 290 -4.52 1.23 13.05
CA GLU A 290 -3.54 1.72 12.09
C GLU A 290 -2.39 0.73 11.98
N LEU A 291 -1.94 0.48 10.76
CA LEU A 291 -0.74 -0.30 10.47
C LEU A 291 0.39 0.68 10.13
N ASP A 292 1.41 0.76 10.97
CA ASP A 292 2.51 1.72 10.78
C ASP A 292 3.85 1.02 10.64
N THR A 293 4.14 0.59 9.43
CA THR A 293 5.42 0.02 8.97
C THR A 293 5.84 -1.25 9.74
N ASP A 294 6.15 -1.13 11.02
CA ASP A 294 6.70 -2.13 11.94
C ASP A 294 5.78 -2.44 13.12
N GLY A 295 4.65 -1.75 13.22
CA GLY A 295 3.72 -1.90 14.32
C GLY A 295 2.24 -1.88 13.93
N ILE A 296 1.43 -2.35 14.86
CA ILE A 296 -0.03 -2.37 14.77
C ILE A 296 -0.61 -1.66 15.98
N TRP A 297 -1.31 -0.57 15.73
CA TRP A 297 -2.22 0.01 16.71
C TRP A 297 -3.52 -0.78 16.70
N CYS A 298 -3.95 -1.27 17.85
CA CYS A 298 -5.15 -2.10 17.93
C CYS A 298 -5.94 -1.83 19.20
N ILE A 299 -7.23 -2.18 19.14
CA ILE A 299 -8.10 -2.28 20.31
C ILE A 299 -8.22 -3.73 20.70
N LEU A 300 -7.95 -4.03 21.96
CA LEU A 300 -8.22 -5.33 22.55
C LEU A 300 -9.31 -5.19 23.63
N PRO A 301 -10.12 -6.24 23.86
CA PRO A 301 -11.08 -6.27 24.97
C PRO A 301 -10.36 -6.20 26.31
N GLY A 302 -10.97 -5.59 27.31
CA GLY A 302 -10.37 -5.48 28.65
C GLY A 302 -10.16 -6.81 29.37
N VAL A 303 -10.87 -7.84 28.94
CA VAL A 303 -10.73 -9.22 29.47
C VAL A 303 -9.69 -10.05 28.72
N PHE A 304 -9.08 -9.51 27.66
CA PHE A 304 -8.03 -10.25 26.94
C PHE A 304 -6.85 -10.49 27.89
N PRO A 305 -6.33 -11.74 27.96
CA PRO A 305 -5.24 -12.07 28.89
C PRO A 305 -3.96 -11.31 28.51
N GLU A 306 -3.42 -10.51 29.43
CA GLU A 306 -2.28 -9.64 29.12
C GLU A 306 -1.01 -10.05 29.85
N ASN A 307 -0.96 -9.85 31.16
CA ASN A 307 0.28 -10.00 31.92
C ASN A 307 0.20 -11.17 32.90
N PHE A 308 1.16 -12.08 32.78
CA PHE A 308 1.29 -13.26 33.63
C PHE A 308 2.70 -13.40 34.21
N LYS A 309 2.83 -14.25 35.23
CA LYS A 309 4.12 -14.54 35.83
C LYS A 309 4.28 -16.06 36.04
N PHE A 310 5.35 -16.60 35.55
CA PHE A 310 5.78 -17.92 35.90
C PHE A 310 6.56 -17.90 37.22
N GLN A 311 6.33 -18.89 38.08
CA GLN A 311 7.06 -19.11 39.32
C GLN A 311 8.07 -20.22 39.10
N LEU A 312 9.33 -19.97 39.47
CA LEU A 312 10.38 -20.95 39.36
C LEU A 312 10.57 -21.66 40.71
N LYS A 313 11.10 -22.90 40.67
CA LYS A 313 11.50 -23.69 41.86
C LYS A 313 12.46 -22.94 42.77
N ASN A 314 13.28 -22.02 42.25
CA ASN A 314 14.20 -21.19 43.03
C ASN A 314 13.57 -19.96 43.70
N GLY A 315 12.25 -19.84 43.66
CA GLY A 315 11.50 -18.73 44.25
C GLY A 315 11.48 -17.42 43.41
N LYS A 316 12.17 -17.40 42.27
CA LYS A 316 12.11 -16.26 41.35
C LYS A 316 10.85 -16.31 40.49
N SER A 317 10.40 -15.15 40.03
CA SER A 317 9.28 -15.06 39.08
C SER A 317 9.71 -14.41 37.78
N MET A 318 9.18 -14.90 36.70
CA MET A 318 9.37 -14.35 35.33
C MET A 318 8.05 -13.85 34.79
N GLY A 319 7.98 -12.56 34.52
CA GLY A 319 6.78 -11.94 33.93
C GLY A 319 6.84 -11.90 32.43
N PHE A 320 5.72 -12.18 31.77
CA PHE A 320 5.57 -12.09 30.33
C PHE A 320 4.26 -11.44 29.92
N SER A 321 4.22 -10.94 28.69
CA SER A 321 3.01 -10.38 28.06
C SER A 321 2.47 -11.40 27.06
N TYR A 322 1.30 -11.95 27.33
CA TYR A 322 0.71 -12.99 26.46
C TYR A 322 0.46 -12.54 25.04
N PRO A 323 -0.01 -11.29 24.76
CA PRO A 323 -0.13 -10.78 23.38
C PRO A 323 1.20 -10.81 22.60
N CYS A 324 2.31 -10.50 23.28
CA CYS A 324 3.65 -10.60 22.66
C CYS A 324 4.08 -12.03 22.45
N THR A 325 3.94 -12.87 23.49
CA THR A 325 4.34 -14.29 23.44
C THR A 325 3.61 -15.05 22.33
N MET A 326 2.32 -14.83 22.18
CA MET A 326 1.50 -15.41 21.12
C MET A 326 2.01 -15.02 19.71
N LEU A 327 2.33 -13.74 19.50
CA LEU A 327 2.88 -13.27 18.23
C LEU A 327 4.31 -13.76 18.02
N ASN A 328 5.15 -13.74 19.06
CA ASN A 328 6.53 -14.16 19.00
C ASN A 328 6.67 -15.64 18.68
N HIS A 329 5.79 -16.47 19.23
CA HIS A 329 5.71 -17.89 18.88
C HIS A 329 5.48 -18.08 17.37
N LEU A 330 4.49 -17.39 16.80
CA LEU A 330 4.20 -17.49 15.37
C LEU A 330 5.34 -16.95 14.49
N VAL A 331 6.00 -15.87 14.94
CA VAL A 331 7.18 -15.33 14.24
C VAL A 331 8.34 -16.31 14.30
N HIS A 332 8.56 -16.93 15.45
CA HIS A 332 9.61 -17.94 15.62
C HIS A 332 9.37 -19.15 14.70
N ASP A 333 8.17 -19.67 14.68
CA ASP A 333 7.81 -20.83 13.84
C ASP A 333 8.02 -20.53 12.34
N LYS A 334 7.60 -19.35 11.85
CA LYS A 334 7.59 -19.05 10.41
C LYS A 334 8.85 -18.38 9.87
N PHE A 335 9.60 -17.66 10.69
CA PHE A 335 10.68 -16.79 10.23
C PHE A 335 12.06 -17.14 10.79
N THR A 336 12.17 -18.17 11.61
CA THR A 336 13.48 -18.67 12.09
C THR A 336 14.32 -19.18 10.92
N ASN A 337 15.56 -18.78 10.90
CA ASN A 337 16.55 -19.28 9.96
C ASN A 337 17.28 -20.48 10.55
N HIS A 338 16.89 -21.69 10.16
CA HIS A 338 17.54 -22.94 10.59
C HIS A 338 18.82 -23.25 9.80
N GLN A 339 19.23 -22.38 8.89
CA GLN A 339 20.38 -22.56 8.01
C GLN A 339 21.50 -21.55 8.33
N TYR A 340 21.50 -20.93 9.52
CA TYR A 340 22.49 -19.91 9.85
C TYR A 340 23.85 -20.55 10.09
N HIS A 341 24.89 -20.07 9.37
CA HIS A 341 26.25 -20.58 9.46
C HIS A 341 27.16 -19.54 10.11
N ASP A 342 27.82 -19.93 11.21
CA ASP A 342 28.89 -19.14 11.79
C ASP A 342 30.21 -19.89 11.63
N PHE A 343 31.24 -19.16 11.21
CA PHE A 343 32.58 -19.72 11.08
C PHE A 343 33.22 -19.81 12.44
N ASP A 344 33.63 -21.03 12.83
CA ASP A 344 34.33 -21.28 14.05
C ASP A 344 35.85 -21.25 13.80
N LEU A 345 36.52 -20.28 14.39
CA LEU A 345 37.98 -20.09 14.26
C LEU A 345 38.80 -21.22 14.88
N GLU A 346 38.25 -21.92 15.89
CA GLU A 346 38.97 -22.98 16.57
C GLU A 346 38.96 -24.27 15.75
N THR A 347 37.84 -24.61 15.18
CA THR A 347 37.67 -25.84 14.37
C THR A 347 38.00 -25.61 12.88
N GLY A 348 38.03 -24.35 12.41
CA GLY A 348 38.19 -24.00 11.00
C GLY A 348 37.03 -24.41 10.11
N ASP A 349 35.86 -24.67 10.67
CA ASP A 349 34.65 -25.11 9.96
C ASP A 349 33.43 -24.26 10.36
N TYR A 350 32.30 -24.45 9.69
CA TYR A 350 31.05 -23.75 9.96
C TYR A 350 30.14 -24.54 10.90
N LYS A 351 29.67 -23.86 11.95
CA LYS A 351 28.60 -24.36 12.82
C LYS A 351 27.27 -23.87 12.33
N VAL A 352 26.31 -24.79 12.14
CA VAL A 352 24.94 -24.45 11.72
C VAL A 352 24.05 -24.35 12.96
N HIS A 353 23.29 -23.26 13.05
CA HIS A 353 22.33 -23.09 14.14
C HIS A 353 21.07 -22.37 13.65
N SER A 354 20.06 -22.31 14.50
CA SER A 354 18.83 -21.57 14.27
C SER A 354 18.98 -20.14 14.81
N GLU A 355 18.61 -19.14 14.01
CA GLU A 355 18.67 -17.72 14.38
C GLU A 355 17.33 -17.05 14.13
N ASN A 356 16.80 -16.37 15.15
CA ASN A 356 15.70 -15.46 15.03
C ASN A 356 15.88 -14.27 15.98
N SER A 357 16.01 -13.09 15.43
CA SER A 357 16.13 -11.82 16.17
C SER A 357 14.84 -11.00 16.13
N ILE A 358 13.77 -11.51 15.55
CA ILE A 358 12.51 -10.79 15.31
C ILE A 358 11.56 -11.05 16.48
N PHE A 359 11.13 -10.00 17.17
CA PHE A 359 10.17 -10.11 18.27
C PHE A 359 9.31 -8.87 18.41
N PHE A 360 8.10 -9.06 18.92
CA PHE A 360 7.16 -8.00 19.22
C PHE A 360 7.36 -7.45 20.64
N GLU A 361 7.21 -6.13 20.74
CA GLU A 361 7.09 -5.39 22.01
C GLU A 361 5.64 -4.87 22.11
N LEU A 362 5.11 -4.78 23.33
CA LEU A 362 3.80 -4.21 23.63
C LEU A 362 3.98 -2.89 24.36
N ASP A 363 3.37 -1.85 23.84
CA ASP A 363 3.24 -0.56 24.50
C ASP A 363 1.75 -0.25 24.76
N GLY A 364 1.44 0.31 25.92
CA GLY A 364 0.09 0.67 26.35
C GLY A 364 -0.26 0.08 27.73
N PRO A 365 -1.54 0.04 28.11
CA PRO A 365 -2.66 0.57 27.33
C PRO A 365 -2.72 2.09 27.27
N TYR A 366 -3.27 2.63 26.19
CA TYR A 366 -3.46 4.06 25.97
C TYR A 366 -4.94 4.44 26.13
N LYS A 367 -5.18 5.70 26.54
CA LYS A 367 -6.54 6.20 26.81
C LYS A 367 -7.35 6.41 25.53
N ALA A 368 -6.77 7.02 24.52
CA ALA A 368 -7.47 7.39 23.31
C ALA A 368 -6.53 7.49 22.10
N MET A 369 -7.08 7.28 20.92
CA MET A 369 -6.40 7.48 19.65
C MET A 369 -7.30 8.25 18.69
N ILE A 370 -6.82 9.36 18.16
CA ILE A 370 -7.50 10.16 17.15
C ILE A 370 -7.02 9.76 15.78
N LEU A 371 -7.93 9.28 14.94
CA LEU A 371 -7.72 8.95 13.54
C LEU A 371 -8.46 9.97 12.67
N PRO A 372 -7.77 10.78 11.85
CA PRO A 372 -8.42 11.73 10.98
C PRO A 372 -9.13 11.02 9.84
N SER A 373 -10.29 11.53 9.47
CA SER A 373 -11.06 11.02 8.34
C SER A 373 -10.71 11.70 7.02
N SER A 374 -10.87 10.99 5.91
CA SER A 374 -10.70 11.56 4.57
C SER A 374 -11.91 12.42 4.17
N LYS A 375 -11.67 13.42 3.32
CA LYS A 375 -12.73 14.16 2.62
C LYS A 375 -13.37 13.36 1.47
N GLU A 376 -12.67 12.35 0.96
CA GLU A 376 -13.11 11.50 -0.13
C GLU A 376 -13.72 10.22 0.44
N GLU A 377 -14.80 9.74 -0.20
CA GLU A 377 -15.45 8.49 0.15
C GLU A 377 -14.48 7.32 -0.08
N ASP A 378 -14.46 6.36 0.85
CA ASP A 378 -13.67 5.12 0.81
C ASP A 378 -12.14 5.29 0.72
N LYS A 379 -11.65 6.48 1.06
CA LYS A 379 -10.21 6.75 1.16
C LYS A 379 -9.77 6.85 2.61
N LEU A 380 -8.79 6.05 2.98
CA LEU A 380 -8.16 6.11 4.30
C LEU A 380 -6.97 7.06 4.30
N LEU A 381 -6.79 7.79 5.40
CA LEU A 381 -5.59 8.60 5.63
C LEU A 381 -4.59 7.75 6.42
N LYS A 382 -3.56 7.26 5.75
CA LYS A 382 -2.52 6.41 6.34
C LYS A 382 -1.47 7.24 7.08
N LYS A 383 -0.91 6.67 8.15
CA LYS A 383 0.18 7.26 8.96
C LYS A 383 -0.14 8.66 9.50
N ARG A 384 -1.40 8.86 9.91
CA ARG A 384 -1.86 10.08 10.58
C ARG A 384 -2.68 9.70 11.80
N TYR A 385 -2.12 9.89 12.98
CA TYR A 385 -2.79 9.60 14.24
C TYR A 385 -2.19 10.39 15.40
N ALA A 386 -2.99 10.60 16.44
CA ALA A 386 -2.58 11.16 17.71
C ALA A 386 -3.03 10.21 18.82
N VAL A 387 -2.10 9.82 19.70
CA VAL A 387 -2.35 8.88 20.80
C VAL A 387 -2.13 9.57 22.13
N PHE A 388 -2.97 9.27 23.10
CA PHE A 388 -2.99 9.92 24.41
C PHE A 388 -2.79 8.90 25.53
N ASN A 389 -1.97 9.27 26.51
CA ASN A 389 -1.80 8.53 27.76
C ASN A 389 -3.04 8.63 28.65
N ASP A 390 -3.09 7.83 29.73
CA ASP A 390 -4.21 7.87 30.70
C ASP A 390 -4.40 9.21 31.40
N ASP A 391 -3.31 9.97 31.59
CA ASP A 391 -3.32 11.32 32.13
C ASP A 391 -3.84 12.40 31.14
N GLY A 392 -4.16 11.99 29.90
CA GLY A 392 -4.59 12.89 28.83
C GLY A 392 -3.44 13.61 28.10
N SER A 393 -2.19 13.34 28.47
CA SER A 393 -1.04 13.88 27.74
C SER A 393 -0.85 13.20 26.40
N LEU A 394 -0.28 13.90 25.44
CA LEU A 394 -0.01 13.39 24.10
C LEU A 394 1.18 12.42 24.14
N ALA A 395 0.93 11.14 23.94
CA ALA A 395 1.96 10.10 23.86
C ALA A 395 2.67 10.11 22.52
N GLU A 396 1.93 10.05 21.42
CA GLU A 396 2.48 10.04 20.06
C GLU A 396 1.65 10.91 19.10
N LEU A 397 2.35 11.61 18.20
CA LEU A 397 1.76 12.40 17.14
C LEU A 397 2.46 12.14 15.83
N LYS A 398 1.75 11.57 14.86
CA LYS A 398 2.30 11.18 13.55
C LYS A 398 1.53 11.79 12.38
N GLY A 399 2.27 12.23 11.38
CA GLY A 399 1.73 12.66 10.09
C GLY A 399 1.04 14.02 10.07
N PHE A 400 0.86 14.71 11.20
CA PHE A 400 0.23 16.03 11.27
C PHE A 400 1.18 17.17 10.93
N GLU A 401 0.61 18.27 10.56
CA GLU A 401 1.32 19.48 10.13
C GLU A 401 2.15 20.10 11.26
N VAL A 402 1.78 19.89 12.52
CA VAL A 402 2.54 20.35 13.72
C VAL A 402 4.02 19.94 13.65
N LYS A 403 4.31 18.71 13.22
CA LYS A 403 5.68 18.17 13.11
C LYS A 403 6.38 18.54 11.80
N ARG A 404 5.70 19.17 10.84
CA ARG A 404 6.27 19.46 9.51
C ARG A 404 6.90 20.86 9.46
N ARG A 405 8.11 20.93 8.93
CA ARG A 405 8.76 22.21 8.67
C ARG A 405 8.06 22.94 7.52
N GLY A 406 7.91 24.26 7.66
CA GLY A 406 7.46 25.14 6.60
C GLY A 406 5.96 25.09 6.25
N GLU A 407 5.15 24.32 6.98
CA GLU A 407 3.69 24.37 6.88
C GLU A 407 3.13 25.61 7.59
N LEU A 408 1.90 26.01 7.24
CA LEU A 408 1.20 27.16 7.84
C LEU A 408 1.19 27.07 9.36
N GLN A 409 1.72 28.11 10.01
CA GLN A 409 1.72 28.20 11.46
C GLN A 409 0.31 28.20 12.04
N LEU A 410 -0.64 28.83 11.36
CA LEU A 410 -2.07 28.76 11.64
C LEU A 410 -2.54 27.32 11.89
N ILE A 411 -2.22 26.39 10.95
CA ILE A 411 -2.65 25.00 11.06
C ILE A 411 -1.94 24.29 12.20
N LYS A 412 -0.65 24.60 12.43
CA LYS A 412 0.11 24.01 13.53
C LYS A 412 -0.44 24.39 14.89
N ILE A 413 -0.71 25.69 15.10
CA ILE A 413 -1.27 26.17 16.36
C ILE A 413 -2.67 25.60 16.57
N PHE A 414 -3.50 25.63 15.52
CA PHE A 414 -4.84 25.06 15.56
C PHE A 414 -4.82 23.58 15.98
N GLN A 415 -3.97 22.77 15.33
CA GLN A 415 -3.86 21.34 15.67
C GLN A 415 -3.32 21.12 17.09
N SER A 416 -2.33 21.89 17.53
CA SER A 416 -1.81 21.81 18.89
C SER A 416 -2.91 22.06 19.91
N GLN A 417 -3.69 23.15 19.73
CA GLN A 417 -4.80 23.50 20.61
C GLN A 417 -5.92 22.46 20.60
N ILE A 418 -6.22 21.85 19.45
CA ILE A 418 -7.20 20.77 19.38
C ILE A 418 -6.72 19.58 20.21
N PHE A 419 -5.47 19.13 20.01
CA PHE A 419 -4.97 17.97 20.74
C PHE A 419 -4.87 18.19 22.24
N GLU A 420 -4.67 19.41 22.71
CA GLU A 420 -4.71 19.76 24.13
C GLU A 420 -6.13 19.72 24.72
N LYS A 421 -7.15 20.03 23.91
CA LYS A 421 -8.53 20.17 24.37
C LYS A 421 -9.44 18.97 24.04
N PHE A 422 -9.00 18.05 23.19
CA PHE A 422 -9.87 17.01 22.65
C PHE A 422 -10.46 16.07 23.71
N LEU A 423 -9.73 15.83 24.81
CA LEU A 423 -10.14 14.93 25.88
C LEU A 423 -10.67 15.66 27.13
N LEU A 424 -11.06 16.92 27.02
CA LEU A 424 -11.56 17.68 28.19
C LEU A 424 -13.01 17.34 28.55
N GLY A 425 -13.78 16.71 27.67
CA GLY A 425 -15.16 16.28 27.94
C GLY A 425 -15.22 14.90 28.59
N THR A 426 -16.38 14.60 29.21
CA THR A 426 -16.74 13.28 29.74
C THR A 426 -17.53 12.45 28.74
N THR A 427 -18.24 13.11 27.84
CA THR A 427 -18.98 12.50 26.73
C THR A 427 -18.32 12.83 25.37
N THR A 428 -18.71 12.10 24.35
CA THR A 428 -18.23 12.35 22.99
C THR A 428 -18.65 13.75 22.52
N GLU A 429 -19.86 14.16 22.81
CA GLU A 429 -20.44 15.47 22.47
C GLU A 429 -19.65 16.61 23.12
N GLU A 430 -19.32 16.48 24.41
CA GLU A 430 -18.54 17.46 25.15
C GLU A 430 -17.12 17.57 24.59
N CYS A 431 -16.48 16.45 24.24
CA CYS A 431 -15.17 16.43 23.63
C CYS A 431 -15.17 17.18 22.28
N TYR A 432 -16.16 16.93 21.44
CA TYR A 432 -16.30 17.65 20.18
C TYR A 432 -16.67 19.12 20.34
N ALA A 433 -17.49 19.49 21.34
CA ALA A 433 -17.80 20.89 21.66
C ALA A 433 -16.55 21.66 22.08
N ALA A 434 -15.70 21.08 22.93
CA ALA A 434 -14.45 21.71 23.36
C ALA A 434 -13.49 22.05 22.22
N VAL A 435 -13.41 21.22 21.19
CA VAL A 435 -12.58 21.48 20.00
C VAL A 435 -13.31 22.36 18.98
N ALA A 436 -14.64 22.38 18.97
CA ALA A 436 -15.42 23.26 18.12
C ALA A 436 -15.21 24.74 18.48
N GLU A 437 -15.13 25.08 19.78
CA GLU A 437 -14.78 26.42 20.24
C GLU A 437 -13.44 26.91 19.66
N VAL A 438 -12.44 26.03 19.60
CA VAL A 438 -11.15 26.35 18.97
C VAL A 438 -11.32 26.61 17.49
N ALA A 439 -12.10 25.76 16.81
CA ALA A 439 -12.36 25.88 15.37
C ALA A 439 -13.09 27.18 15.04
N ASP A 440 -14.13 27.51 15.79
CA ASP A 440 -14.91 28.74 15.59
C ASP A 440 -14.06 30.00 15.82
N ARG A 441 -13.25 30.02 16.85
CA ARG A 441 -12.33 31.13 17.13
C ARG A 441 -11.36 31.38 15.95
N TRP A 442 -10.77 30.35 15.40
CA TRP A 442 -9.85 30.50 14.27
C TRP A 442 -10.58 30.85 12.96
N LEU A 443 -11.81 30.36 12.77
CA LEU A 443 -12.65 30.78 11.67
C LEU A 443 -13.04 32.27 11.79
N ASP A 444 -13.36 32.77 12.99
CA ASP A 444 -13.65 34.19 13.22
C ASP A 444 -12.46 35.07 12.83
N ILE A 445 -11.24 34.69 13.21
CA ILE A 445 -10.01 35.41 12.81
C ILE A 445 -9.87 35.46 11.27
N LEU A 446 -10.16 34.39 10.57
CA LEU A 446 -10.04 34.37 9.11
C LEU A 446 -11.19 35.14 8.42
N PHE A 447 -12.41 35.03 8.91
CA PHE A 447 -13.57 35.73 8.36
C PHE A 447 -13.50 37.25 8.61
N SER A 448 -12.93 37.67 9.75
CA SER A 448 -12.64 39.09 10.03
C SER A 448 -11.41 39.60 9.28
N LYS A 449 -10.79 38.77 8.43
CA LYS A 449 -9.53 39.07 7.74
C LYS A 449 -8.42 39.45 8.71
N ALA A 450 -8.41 38.82 9.87
CA ALA A 450 -7.43 39.01 10.95
C ALA A 450 -7.31 40.50 11.39
N ALA A 451 -8.47 41.17 11.50
CA ALA A 451 -8.50 42.62 11.76
C ALA A 451 -7.74 43.02 13.04
N ASP A 452 -7.71 42.14 14.04
CA ASP A 452 -7.10 42.37 15.34
C ASP A 452 -5.60 42.05 15.41
N LEU A 453 -5.00 41.54 14.32
CA LEU A 453 -3.58 41.17 14.30
C LEU A 453 -2.76 42.23 13.55
N SER A 454 -1.50 42.41 13.92
CA SER A 454 -0.54 43.14 13.09
C SER A 454 -0.20 42.42 11.80
N ASP A 455 0.37 43.08 10.82
CA ASP A 455 0.78 42.47 9.56
C ASP A 455 1.93 41.47 9.77
N GLU A 456 2.81 41.75 10.74
CA GLU A 456 3.90 40.83 11.12
C GLU A 456 3.35 39.52 11.69
N GLU A 457 2.42 39.60 12.66
CA GLU A 457 1.76 38.43 13.26
C GLU A 457 0.96 37.64 12.21
N LEU A 458 0.27 38.35 11.34
CA LEU A 458 -0.46 37.72 10.24
C LEU A 458 0.46 36.95 9.31
N VAL A 459 1.59 37.56 8.88
CA VAL A 459 2.59 36.86 8.03
C VAL A 459 3.15 35.63 8.70
N GLU A 460 3.40 35.65 9.99
CA GLU A 460 3.91 34.49 10.72
C GLU A 460 2.87 33.35 10.70
N LEU A 461 1.59 33.65 10.83
CA LEU A 461 0.52 32.66 10.84
C LEU A 461 0.27 32.03 9.47
N ILE A 462 0.26 32.84 8.41
CA ILE A 462 -0.22 32.41 7.08
C ILE A 462 0.86 32.17 6.03
N ALA A 463 2.13 32.53 6.31
CA ALA A 463 3.20 32.27 5.37
C ALA A 463 3.65 30.81 5.40
N GLU A 464 3.71 30.19 4.21
CA GLU A 464 4.39 28.92 4.03
C GLU A 464 5.88 29.16 3.78
N ASN A 465 6.72 28.24 4.24
CA ASN A 465 8.16 28.28 4.01
C ASN A 465 8.63 26.92 3.48
N ARG A 466 8.99 26.87 2.20
CA ARG A 466 9.44 25.64 1.54
C ARG A 466 10.86 25.82 1.00
N SER A 467 11.73 24.89 1.37
CA SER A 467 13.11 24.87 0.87
C SER A 467 13.20 24.16 -0.47
N MET A 468 14.02 24.72 -1.37
CA MET A 468 14.30 24.10 -2.66
C MET A 468 15.42 23.08 -2.53
N SER A 469 15.21 21.86 -3.01
CA SER A 469 16.21 20.78 -2.97
C SER A 469 17.25 20.89 -4.10
N LYS A 470 16.95 21.65 -5.15
CA LYS A 470 17.77 21.86 -6.35
C LYS A 470 17.90 23.35 -6.64
N THR A 471 18.84 23.71 -7.50
CA THR A 471 18.91 25.09 -8.02
C THR A 471 17.72 25.38 -8.92
N LEU A 472 17.37 26.66 -9.07
CA LEU A 472 16.22 27.07 -9.89
C LEU A 472 16.36 26.59 -11.35
N ALA A 473 17.58 26.58 -11.90
CA ALA A 473 17.88 26.11 -13.25
C ALA A 473 17.61 24.60 -13.43
N GLU A 474 17.92 23.79 -12.43
CA GLU A 474 17.70 22.33 -12.47
C GLU A 474 16.23 21.92 -12.51
N TYR A 475 15.31 22.78 -12.06
CA TYR A 475 13.87 22.50 -12.12
C TYR A 475 13.27 22.70 -13.52
N GLY A 476 13.93 23.41 -14.42
CA GLY A 476 13.47 23.64 -15.79
C GLY A 476 12.03 24.19 -15.86
N GLY A 477 11.16 23.48 -16.57
CA GLY A 477 9.77 23.86 -16.75
C GLY A 477 8.81 23.44 -15.62
N GLN A 478 9.29 22.84 -14.54
CA GLN A 478 8.45 22.42 -13.42
C GLN A 478 7.81 23.65 -12.73
N LYS A 479 6.58 23.45 -12.26
CA LYS A 479 5.81 24.49 -11.53
C LYS A 479 5.48 23.98 -10.13
N SER A 480 5.84 24.75 -9.12
CA SER A 480 5.40 24.59 -7.74
C SER A 480 5.36 25.98 -7.08
N THR A 481 4.74 26.09 -5.92
CA THR A 481 4.68 27.36 -5.18
C THR A 481 6.08 27.88 -4.84
N SER A 482 6.98 26.98 -4.38
CA SER A 482 8.38 27.34 -4.10
C SER A 482 9.16 27.78 -5.34
N ILE A 483 9.00 27.12 -6.47
CA ILE A 483 9.66 27.46 -7.74
C ILE A 483 9.15 28.83 -8.24
N SER A 484 7.85 29.05 -8.19
CA SER A 484 7.26 30.34 -8.58
C SER A 484 7.72 31.47 -7.67
N THR A 485 7.80 31.23 -6.36
CA THR A 485 8.34 32.17 -5.39
C THR A 485 9.83 32.47 -5.66
N ALA A 486 10.65 31.43 -5.91
CA ALA A 486 12.06 31.62 -6.24
C ALA A 486 12.27 32.42 -7.52
N ARG A 487 11.47 32.20 -8.56
CA ARG A 487 11.49 32.99 -9.79
C ARG A 487 11.15 34.47 -9.54
N ARG A 488 10.13 34.73 -8.72
CA ARG A 488 9.72 36.07 -8.31
C ARG A 488 10.77 36.76 -7.44
N LEU A 489 11.43 35.99 -6.53
CA LEU A 489 12.58 36.49 -5.77
C LEU A 489 13.76 36.85 -6.68
N ALA A 490 14.06 36.05 -7.68
CA ALA A 490 15.10 36.31 -8.66
C ALA A 490 14.82 37.61 -9.47
N GLU A 491 13.57 37.83 -9.86
CA GLU A 491 13.13 39.06 -10.51
C GLU A 491 13.26 40.30 -9.63
N PHE A 492 13.00 40.14 -8.32
CA PHE A 492 12.96 41.23 -7.34
C PHE A 492 14.34 41.56 -6.76
N LEU A 493 15.08 40.51 -6.33
CA LEU A 493 16.36 40.66 -5.60
C LEU A 493 17.58 40.30 -6.47
N GLY A 494 17.37 39.84 -7.70
CA GLY A 494 18.41 39.42 -8.60
C GLY A 494 18.70 37.92 -8.58
N ASN A 495 19.24 37.42 -9.69
CA ASN A 495 19.46 35.98 -9.91
C ASN A 495 20.49 35.36 -8.95
N GLN A 496 21.33 36.16 -8.29
CA GLN A 496 22.30 35.63 -7.33
C GLN A 496 21.65 34.96 -6.15
N MET A 497 20.51 35.48 -5.68
CA MET A 497 19.73 34.94 -4.54
C MET A 497 19.19 33.50 -4.73
N VAL A 498 19.11 33.04 -5.96
CA VAL A 498 18.48 31.73 -6.29
C VAL A 498 19.47 30.69 -6.83
N LYS A 499 20.78 30.98 -6.75
CA LYS A 499 21.83 30.09 -7.26
C LYS A 499 22.08 28.88 -6.34
N ASP A 500 21.79 29.02 -5.05
CA ASP A 500 22.15 28.01 -4.06
C ASP A 500 21.05 26.98 -3.86
N LYS A 501 21.47 25.73 -3.61
CA LYS A 501 20.57 24.67 -3.16
C LYS A 501 20.12 24.96 -1.72
N GLY A 502 18.89 24.62 -1.40
CA GLY A 502 18.34 24.81 -0.05
C GLY A 502 17.73 26.20 0.20
N LEU A 503 17.54 27.03 -0.84
CA LEU A 503 16.87 28.31 -0.71
C LEU A 503 15.50 28.15 -0.04
N ALA A 504 15.30 28.85 1.08
CA ALA A 504 14.04 28.89 1.81
C ALA A 504 13.11 29.94 1.17
N CYS A 505 12.02 29.47 0.55
CA CYS A 505 11.04 30.35 -0.08
C CYS A 505 9.87 30.58 0.87
N LYS A 506 9.81 31.73 1.53
CA LYS A 506 8.67 32.16 2.36
C LYS A 506 7.67 32.92 1.47
N PHE A 507 6.43 32.46 1.43
CA PHE A 507 5.41 33.01 0.53
C PHE A 507 4.01 33.00 1.15
N VAL A 508 3.16 33.86 0.61
CA VAL A 508 1.71 33.92 0.87
C VAL A 508 0.96 33.68 -0.45
N ILE A 509 -0.30 33.30 -0.37
CA ILE A 509 -1.14 33.07 -1.54
C ILE A 509 -2.05 34.28 -1.76
N SER A 510 -2.00 34.82 -2.98
CA SER A 510 -2.82 35.95 -3.40
C SER A 510 -4.13 35.51 -4.06
N ALA A 511 -5.17 36.36 -3.95
CA ALA A 511 -6.45 36.18 -4.62
C ALA A 511 -6.34 36.31 -6.15
N GLN A 512 -5.33 37.04 -6.63
CA GLN A 512 -5.11 37.27 -8.06
C GLN A 512 -3.81 36.62 -8.56
N PRO A 513 -3.77 36.23 -9.86
CA PRO A 513 -4.81 36.33 -10.86
C PRO A 513 -5.97 35.38 -10.58
N ALA A 514 -7.21 35.89 -10.70
CA ALA A 514 -8.39 35.09 -10.46
C ALA A 514 -8.42 33.84 -11.37
N GLY A 515 -8.78 32.68 -10.82
CA GLY A 515 -8.83 31.41 -11.54
C GLY A 515 -7.47 30.79 -11.89
N ALA A 516 -6.35 31.45 -11.59
CA ALA A 516 -5.03 30.87 -11.78
C ALA A 516 -4.73 29.78 -10.72
N PRO A 517 -3.91 28.78 -11.05
CA PRO A 517 -3.47 27.77 -10.07
C PRO A 517 -2.78 28.43 -8.88
N VAL A 518 -2.86 27.81 -7.71
CA VAL A 518 -2.19 28.29 -6.46
C VAL A 518 -0.68 28.50 -6.68
N THR A 519 -0.05 27.67 -7.51
CA THR A 519 1.36 27.81 -7.88
C THR A 519 1.69 29.16 -8.52
N ASP A 520 0.78 29.71 -9.30
CA ASP A 520 0.97 30.98 -10.00
C ASP A 520 0.53 32.20 -9.15
N ARG A 521 -0.08 31.96 -7.97
CA ARG A 521 -0.55 32.98 -7.02
C ARG A 521 0.35 33.16 -5.79
N ALA A 522 1.44 32.37 -5.68
CA ALA A 522 2.38 32.44 -4.57
C ALA A 522 3.24 33.70 -4.64
N VAL A 523 3.09 34.60 -3.69
CA VAL A 523 3.82 35.89 -3.60
C VAL A 523 4.90 35.80 -2.52
N PRO A 524 6.18 36.12 -2.84
CA PRO A 524 7.24 36.16 -1.83
C PRO A 524 6.93 37.19 -0.73
N VAL A 525 7.10 36.78 0.53
CA VAL A 525 6.88 37.68 1.67
C VAL A 525 7.84 38.87 1.65
N ALA A 526 9.07 38.69 1.15
CA ALA A 526 10.07 39.73 1.06
C ALA A 526 9.62 41.00 0.31
N ILE A 527 8.60 40.90 -0.57
CA ILE A 527 8.11 42.09 -1.29
C ILE A 527 7.44 43.07 -0.36
N PHE A 528 6.83 42.64 0.73
CA PHE A 528 6.09 43.50 1.64
C PHE A 528 7.02 44.39 2.50
N SER A 529 8.29 44.10 2.59
CA SER A 529 9.32 44.94 3.26
C SER A 529 9.95 45.96 2.31
N ALA A 530 9.58 46.02 1.01
CA ALA A 530 10.12 46.97 0.05
C ALA A 530 9.35 48.29 0.06
N ASP A 531 9.95 49.32 -0.57
CA ASP A 531 9.29 50.60 -0.77
C ASP A 531 7.98 50.45 -1.58
N GLU A 532 7.00 51.29 -1.33
CA GLU A 532 5.67 51.20 -1.91
C GLU A 532 5.67 51.27 -3.45
N ALA A 533 6.53 52.05 -4.04
CA ALA A 533 6.67 52.11 -5.49
C ALA A 533 7.18 50.78 -6.07
N VAL A 534 8.09 50.13 -5.42
CA VAL A 534 8.67 48.82 -5.79
C VAL A 534 7.64 47.74 -5.58
N LYS A 535 6.95 47.70 -4.45
CA LYS A 535 5.80 46.81 -4.19
C LYS A 535 4.77 46.89 -5.31
N ARG A 536 4.34 48.09 -5.66
CA ARG A 536 3.33 48.33 -6.66
C ARG A 536 3.73 47.83 -8.04
N LYS A 537 5.00 48.09 -8.41
CA LYS A 537 5.57 47.62 -9.70
C LYS A 537 5.52 46.12 -9.85
N TYR A 538 6.07 45.39 -8.86
CA TYR A 538 6.18 43.95 -8.95
C TYR A 538 4.84 43.24 -8.72
N LEU A 539 4.03 43.73 -7.78
CA LEU A 539 2.71 43.15 -7.53
C LEU A 539 1.77 43.31 -8.72
N ARG A 540 1.73 44.45 -9.38
CA ARG A 540 0.97 44.63 -10.65
C ARG A 540 1.38 43.58 -11.69
N LYS A 541 2.69 43.38 -11.88
CA LYS A 541 3.23 42.38 -12.81
C LYS A 541 2.80 40.94 -12.42
N TRP A 542 3.03 40.56 -11.16
CA TRP A 542 2.82 39.17 -10.69
C TRP A 542 1.34 38.82 -10.56
N LEU A 543 0.53 39.78 -10.16
CA LEU A 543 -0.92 39.59 -10.03
C LEU A 543 -1.68 39.84 -11.33
N LYS A 544 -0.96 40.28 -12.40
CA LYS A 544 -1.54 40.66 -13.70
C LYS A 544 -2.69 41.64 -13.57
N ASN A 545 -2.55 42.59 -12.66
CA ASN A 545 -3.53 43.63 -12.40
C ASN A 545 -2.89 45.03 -12.48
N ASN A 546 -2.96 45.68 -13.63
CA ASN A 546 -2.39 47.00 -13.84
C ASN A 546 -3.10 48.11 -13.03
N GLY A 547 -4.37 47.89 -12.65
CA GLY A 547 -5.18 48.81 -11.85
C GLY A 547 -5.00 48.69 -10.36
N LEU A 548 -4.06 47.86 -9.87
CA LEU A 548 -3.84 47.65 -8.45
C LEU A 548 -3.35 48.96 -7.80
N THR A 549 -4.14 49.50 -6.91
CA THR A 549 -3.85 50.72 -6.16
C THR A 549 -3.43 50.39 -4.72
N ASN A 550 -4.18 49.50 -4.08
CA ASN A 550 -3.87 49.02 -2.73
C ASN A 550 -2.91 47.86 -2.79
N VAL A 551 -1.73 48.01 -2.20
CA VAL A 551 -0.64 47.06 -2.14
C VAL A 551 -0.41 46.49 -0.73
N GLU A 552 -1.38 46.73 0.17
CA GLU A 552 -1.35 46.17 1.51
C GLU A 552 -1.55 44.66 1.48
N LEU A 553 -0.85 43.96 2.40
CA LEU A 553 -0.90 42.50 2.51
C LEU A 553 -2.33 41.96 2.52
N ARG A 554 -3.18 42.49 3.39
CA ARG A 554 -4.56 42.01 3.61
C ARG A 554 -5.47 42.13 2.38
N SER A 555 -5.23 43.14 1.53
CA SER A 555 -5.99 43.37 0.30
C SER A 555 -5.62 42.37 -0.81
N ILE A 556 -4.44 41.80 -0.75
CA ILE A 556 -3.88 40.91 -1.76
C ILE A 556 -4.19 39.45 -1.46
N LEU A 557 -4.29 39.09 -0.17
CA LEU A 557 -4.47 37.70 0.28
C LEU A 557 -5.74 37.05 -0.26
N ASP A 558 -5.60 35.77 -0.58
CA ASP A 558 -6.74 34.88 -0.87
C ASP A 558 -7.28 34.30 0.45
N TRP A 559 -8.20 35.03 1.06
CA TRP A 559 -8.82 34.60 2.32
C TRP A 559 -9.60 33.32 2.19
N ASP A 560 -10.25 33.10 1.06
CA ASP A 560 -10.99 31.86 0.78
C ASP A 560 -10.05 30.65 0.75
N TYR A 561 -8.85 30.80 0.21
CA TYR A 561 -7.82 29.75 0.27
C TYR A 561 -7.46 29.37 1.70
N TYR A 562 -7.22 30.34 2.58
CA TYR A 562 -6.86 30.06 3.97
C TYR A 562 -8.03 29.47 4.77
N ILE A 563 -9.25 29.97 4.54
CA ILE A 563 -10.49 29.40 5.12
C ILE A 563 -10.68 27.96 4.65
N GLU A 564 -10.50 27.67 3.36
CA GLU A 564 -10.60 26.31 2.82
C GLU A 564 -9.52 25.39 3.41
N ARG A 565 -8.28 25.87 3.58
CA ARG A 565 -7.18 25.12 4.21
C ARG A 565 -7.53 24.76 5.64
N LEU A 566 -7.97 25.71 6.47
CA LEU A 566 -8.40 25.45 7.83
C LEU A 566 -9.63 24.55 7.87
N GLY A 567 -10.66 24.86 7.07
CA GLY A 567 -11.88 24.07 6.96
C GLY A 567 -11.62 22.63 6.57
N SER A 568 -10.61 22.39 5.71
CA SER A 568 -10.16 21.04 5.36
C SER A 568 -9.61 20.26 6.56
N VAL A 569 -8.90 20.92 7.46
CA VAL A 569 -8.39 20.29 8.68
C VAL A 569 -9.50 20.06 9.69
N ILE A 570 -10.41 21.02 9.85
CA ILE A 570 -11.61 20.89 10.69
C ILE A 570 -12.46 19.70 10.23
N GLN A 571 -12.70 19.57 8.93
CA GLN A 571 -13.46 18.43 8.39
C GLN A 571 -12.82 17.09 8.76
N LYS A 572 -11.52 16.95 8.57
CA LYS A 572 -10.80 15.70 8.81
C LYS A 572 -10.72 15.31 10.29
N LEU A 573 -10.60 16.28 11.18
CA LEU A 573 -10.36 16.04 12.61
C LEU A 573 -11.62 16.15 13.47
N ILE A 574 -12.59 16.96 13.06
CA ILE A 574 -13.73 17.28 13.88
C ILE A 574 -15.04 16.84 13.23
N THR A 575 -15.45 17.46 12.12
CA THR A 575 -16.83 17.31 11.65
C THR A 575 -17.14 15.95 11.04
N ILE A 576 -16.22 15.37 10.26
CA ILE A 576 -16.42 14.03 9.71
C ILE A 576 -16.35 12.95 10.80
N PRO A 577 -15.33 12.92 11.68
CA PRO A 577 -15.30 11.97 12.80
C PRO A 577 -16.49 12.09 13.73
N ALA A 578 -16.95 13.31 14.07
CA ALA A 578 -18.14 13.54 14.89
C ALA A 578 -19.40 12.90 14.28
N ALA A 579 -19.65 13.17 13.01
CA ALA A 579 -20.79 12.60 12.28
C ALA A 579 -20.72 11.05 12.23
N MET A 580 -19.54 10.47 12.05
CA MET A 580 -19.35 9.02 12.07
C MET A 580 -19.59 8.40 13.44
N GLN A 581 -19.47 9.18 14.51
CA GLN A 581 -19.77 8.80 15.89
C GLN A 581 -21.17 9.25 16.32
N LYS A 582 -22.04 9.62 15.38
CA LYS A 582 -23.43 10.05 15.61
C LYS A 582 -23.57 11.35 16.41
N VAL A 583 -22.53 12.16 16.45
CA VAL A 583 -22.55 13.51 17.01
C VAL A 583 -22.96 14.50 15.94
N ALA A 584 -23.88 15.41 16.24
CA ALA A 584 -24.27 16.48 15.34
C ALA A 584 -23.06 17.34 14.94
N ASN A 585 -23.09 17.97 13.75
CA ASN A 585 -21.97 18.77 13.29
C ASN A 585 -21.60 19.87 14.32
N PRO A 586 -20.47 19.73 15.02
CA PRO A 586 -20.09 20.67 16.07
C PRO A 586 -19.59 22.02 15.52
N VAL A 587 -19.25 22.12 14.22
CA VAL A 587 -18.83 23.34 13.55
C VAL A 587 -19.71 23.58 12.31
N PRO A 588 -20.95 24.15 12.49
CA PRO A 588 -21.92 24.25 11.39
C PRO A 588 -21.46 25.09 10.19
N ARG A 589 -20.51 26.01 10.39
CA ARG A 589 -19.91 26.82 9.30
C ARG A 589 -19.12 25.99 8.30
N ILE A 590 -18.73 24.76 8.66
CA ILE A 590 -18.01 23.85 7.80
C ILE A 590 -18.96 22.73 7.38
N HIS A 591 -19.33 22.74 6.11
CA HIS A 591 -20.26 21.78 5.56
C HIS A 591 -19.64 20.37 5.42
N HIS A 592 -20.47 19.36 5.63
CA HIS A 592 -20.09 17.97 5.37
C HIS A 592 -19.98 17.70 3.86
N PRO A 593 -19.10 16.77 3.46
CA PRO A 593 -19.13 16.24 2.09
C PRO A 593 -20.44 15.50 1.79
N ASP A 594 -20.91 15.57 0.54
CA ASP A 594 -22.19 14.97 0.12
C ASP A 594 -22.29 13.46 0.40
N TRP A 595 -21.16 12.73 0.32
CA TRP A 595 -21.14 11.30 0.61
C TRP A 595 -21.41 11.00 2.08
N LEU A 596 -20.98 11.88 3.00
CA LEU A 596 -21.15 11.70 4.43
C LEU A 596 -22.62 11.76 4.84
N HIS A 597 -23.40 12.68 4.25
CA HIS A 597 -24.86 12.73 4.50
C HIS A 597 -25.54 11.41 4.13
N ARG A 598 -25.14 10.81 3.01
CA ARG A 598 -25.69 9.49 2.59
C ARG A 598 -25.31 8.37 3.57
N ARG A 599 -24.06 8.38 4.08
CA ARG A 599 -23.57 7.38 5.00
C ARG A 599 -24.17 7.50 6.39
N VAL A 600 -24.32 8.73 6.90
CA VAL A 600 -25.00 9.00 8.18
C VAL A 600 -26.46 8.57 8.10
N ALA A 601 -27.18 8.95 7.05
CA ALA A 601 -28.55 8.52 6.83
C ALA A 601 -28.69 6.98 6.76
N ALA A 602 -27.72 6.29 6.14
CA ALA A 602 -27.70 4.82 6.11
C ALA A 602 -27.41 4.19 7.49
N LEU A 603 -26.64 4.86 8.35
CA LEU A 603 -26.38 4.42 9.73
C LEU A 603 -27.59 4.67 10.66
N GLU A 604 -28.38 5.68 10.36
CA GLU A 604 -29.58 6.06 11.12
C GLU A 604 -30.81 5.27 10.70
N ASP A 605 -30.78 4.64 9.53
CA ASP A 605 -31.89 3.84 9.00
C ASP A 605 -32.08 2.55 9.81
N LYS A 606 -32.93 2.63 10.82
CA LYS A 606 -33.29 1.52 11.71
C LYS A 606 -34.05 0.39 11.01
N PHE A 607 -34.54 0.62 9.80
CA PHE A 607 -35.29 -0.34 9.00
C PHE A 607 -34.47 -0.98 7.90
N SER A 608 -33.23 -0.55 7.70
CA SER A 608 -32.33 -1.23 6.77
C SER A 608 -31.99 -2.58 7.35
N GLN A 609 -32.49 -3.62 6.73
CA GLN A 609 -32.05 -4.98 6.97
C GLN A 609 -30.52 -5.00 6.78
N GLN A 610 -29.77 -5.27 7.82
CA GLN A 610 -28.32 -5.44 7.71
C GLN A 610 -28.07 -6.52 6.68
N LYS A 611 -27.41 -6.16 5.59
CA LYS A 611 -27.06 -7.13 4.56
C LYS A 611 -26.16 -8.15 5.24
N MET A 612 -26.48 -9.42 5.11
CA MET A 612 -25.65 -10.53 5.61
C MET A 612 -24.19 -10.43 5.11
N THR A 613 -23.96 -9.70 4.02
CA THR A 613 -22.64 -9.35 3.50
C THR A 613 -21.82 -8.43 4.41
N ASP A 614 -22.43 -7.72 5.34
CA ASP A 614 -21.73 -6.83 6.27
C ASP A 614 -21.16 -7.59 7.49
N PHE A 615 -21.65 -8.81 7.72
CA PHE A 615 -21.12 -9.74 8.73
C PHE A 615 -20.02 -10.67 8.21
N PHE A 616 -19.99 -10.88 6.91
CA PHE A 616 -18.87 -11.55 6.29
C PHE A 616 -17.95 -10.44 5.76
N SER A 617 -16.90 -10.12 6.53
CA SER A 617 -15.78 -9.40 5.95
C SER A 617 -15.44 -10.14 4.66
N ALA A 618 -15.70 -9.50 3.52
CA ALA A 618 -15.10 -9.95 2.29
C ALA A 618 -13.63 -10.15 2.62
N ASP A 619 -13.11 -11.36 2.41
CA ASP A 619 -11.68 -11.58 2.39
C ASP A 619 -11.12 -10.45 1.53
N SER A 620 -10.60 -9.42 2.18
CA SER A 620 -9.93 -8.35 1.49
C SER A 620 -8.80 -9.05 0.76
N GLU A 621 -8.89 -9.06 -0.57
CA GLU A 621 -7.73 -9.43 -1.39
C GLU A 621 -6.52 -8.73 -0.76
N PRO A 622 -5.38 -9.43 -0.63
CA PRO A 622 -4.19 -8.84 0.00
C PRO A 622 -3.97 -7.48 -0.65
N THR A 623 -3.99 -6.45 0.17
CA THR A 623 -3.78 -5.06 -0.24
C THR A 623 -2.55 -5.07 -1.12
N GLN A 624 -2.69 -4.78 -2.39
CA GLN A 624 -1.55 -4.77 -3.30
C GLN A 624 -0.50 -3.87 -2.70
N LEU A 625 0.76 -4.28 -2.70
CA LEU A 625 1.92 -3.51 -2.23
C LEU A 625 1.94 -2.05 -2.75
N ALA A 626 1.17 -1.76 -3.80
CA ALA A 626 0.95 -0.43 -4.35
C ALA A 626 0.41 0.60 -3.34
N ASP A 627 -0.31 0.16 -2.29
CA ASP A 627 -0.91 1.07 -1.30
C ASP A 627 0.04 1.53 -0.20
N ILE A 628 1.26 1.00 -0.15
CA ILE A 628 2.21 1.27 0.96
C ILE A 628 3.10 2.50 0.68
N GLU A 629 3.23 2.98 -0.55
CA GLU A 629 4.27 3.94 -0.93
C GLU A 629 3.84 5.36 -1.35
N GLU A 630 2.59 5.78 -1.19
CA GLU A 630 2.25 7.19 -1.40
C GLU A 630 2.53 8.08 -0.18
N VAL A 631 3.73 7.99 0.39
CA VAL A 631 4.24 8.94 1.37
C VAL A 631 5.50 9.60 0.80
N GLY A 632 5.32 10.62 -0.03
CA GLY A 632 6.49 11.35 -0.47
C GLY A 632 6.34 12.42 -1.52
N ASN A 633 5.16 12.79 -1.96
CA ASN A 633 5.01 14.01 -2.76
C ASN A 633 3.82 14.83 -2.28
N ALA A 634 4.09 15.70 -1.31
CA ALA A 634 3.21 16.80 -0.93
C ALA A 634 3.34 17.96 -1.94
N ASP A 635 3.25 17.66 -3.23
CA ASP A 635 2.98 18.67 -4.23
C ASP A 635 1.49 18.65 -4.53
N GLY A 636 0.78 19.56 -3.87
CA GLY A 636 -0.64 19.81 -4.08
C GLY A 636 -0.92 20.37 -5.47
N SER A 637 -0.74 19.57 -6.51
CA SER A 637 -1.38 19.80 -7.79
C SER A 637 -2.62 18.89 -7.89
N SER A 638 -3.62 19.21 -7.07
CA SER A 638 -4.99 18.81 -7.35
C SER A 638 -5.41 19.46 -8.65
N THR A 639 -5.20 18.79 -9.76
CA THR A 639 -5.95 19.07 -10.98
C THR A 639 -7.39 18.71 -10.66
N ARG A 640 -8.21 19.72 -10.33
CA ARG A 640 -9.66 19.59 -10.33
C ARG A 640 -10.07 19.07 -11.71
N ARG A 641 -10.37 17.78 -11.82
CA ARG A 641 -11.19 17.28 -12.90
C ARG A 641 -12.57 17.89 -12.70
N ARG A 642 -12.94 18.87 -13.52
CA ARG A 642 -14.34 19.20 -13.76
C ARG A 642 -14.99 17.90 -14.22
N ILE A 643 -15.77 17.28 -13.35
CA ILE A 643 -16.72 16.24 -13.74
C ILE A 643 -17.73 16.95 -14.63
N ALA A 644 -17.70 16.65 -15.94
CA ALA A 644 -18.76 17.05 -16.84
C ALA A 644 -20.06 16.49 -16.25
N VAL A 645 -21.00 17.40 -15.95
CA VAL A 645 -22.36 17.04 -15.55
C VAL A 645 -22.99 16.34 -16.74
N VAL A 646 -22.94 15.01 -16.74
CA VAL A 646 -23.75 14.22 -17.65
C VAL A 646 -25.17 14.32 -17.14
N ASN A 647 -26.03 14.99 -17.91
CA ASN A 647 -27.47 15.06 -17.70
C ASN A 647 -28.02 13.64 -17.56
N ARG A 648 -28.22 13.20 -16.32
CA ARG A 648 -28.92 11.95 -16.04
C ARG A 648 -30.38 12.14 -16.32
N LYS A 649 -30.90 11.40 -17.31
CA LYS A 649 -32.33 11.21 -17.52
C LYS A 649 -32.98 10.74 -16.22
N PRO A 650 -34.23 11.14 -15.92
CA PRO A 650 -34.91 10.78 -14.67
C PRO A 650 -34.99 9.26 -14.52
N ARG A 651 -34.62 8.79 -13.34
CA ARG A 651 -34.69 7.36 -12.97
C ARG A 651 -36.14 6.88 -13.07
N LYS A 652 -36.36 5.89 -13.92
CA LYS A 652 -37.60 5.10 -13.92
C LYS A 652 -37.74 4.41 -12.56
N ARG A 653 -39.00 4.34 -12.08
CA ARG A 653 -39.47 3.71 -10.85
C ARG A 653 -38.78 2.34 -10.64
N PHE A 654 -38.27 2.10 -9.45
CA PHE A 654 -37.71 0.82 -9.04
C PHE A 654 -38.81 -0.25 -9.10
N VAL A 655 -38.72 -1.19 -10.05
CA VAL A 655 -39.39 -2.48 -9.99
C VAL A 655 -38.52 -3.37 -9.12
N SER A 656 -39.12 -4.17 -8.23
CA SER A 656 -38.38 -5.04 -7.30
C SER A 656 -37.37 -5.90 -8.05
N THR A 657 -36.23 -6.16 -7.40
CA THR A 657 -35.15 -6.97 -8.00
C THR A 657 -35.58 -8.40 -8.31
N ASP A 658 -36.58 -8.90 -7.60
CA ASP A 658 -37.08 -10.26 -7.72
C ASP A 658 -37.97 -10.44 -8.96
N GLU A 659 -38.87 -9.50 -9.28
CA GLU A 659 -39.71 -9.56 -10.49
C GLU A 659 -38.88 -9.49 -11.79
N LYS A 660 -37.77 -8.72 -11.79
CA LYS A 660 -36.85 -8.66 -12.95
C LYS A 660 -36.03 -9.93 -13.10
N LEU A 661 -35.75 -10.61 -12.01
CA LEU A 661 -35.00 -11.84 -12.03
C LEU A 661 -35.86 -12.99 -12.55
N ASP A 662 -37.13 -13.09 -12.09
CA ASP A 662 -38.08 -14.11 -12.54
C ASP A 662 -38.42 -13.91 -14.03
N ASP A 663 -38.61 -12.68 -14.50
CA ASP A 663 -38.82 -12.41 -15.93
C ASP A 663 -37.58 -12.78 -16.77
N ALA A 664 -36.39 -12.59 -16.25
CA ALA A 664 -35.15 -12.98 -16.94
C ALA A 664 -34.90 -14.48 -16.95
N LEU A 665 -35.36 -15.21 -15.90
CA LEU A 665 -35.21 -16.67 -15.78
C LEU A 665 -36.21 -17.41 -16.66
N ASN A 666 -37.40 -16.84 -16.90
CA ASN A 666 -38.45 -17.45 -17.65
C ASN A 666 -38.38 -17.23 -19.18
N LYS A 667 -37.54 -16.28 -19.66
CA LYS A 667 -37.34 -16.08 -21.10
C LYS A 667 -36.56 -17.21 -21.73
N PRO A 668 -36.96 -17.69 -22.94
CA PRO A 668 -36.18 -18.68 -23.66
C PRO A 668 -34.77 -18.14 -23.97
N LEU A 669 -33.78 -19.01 -23.87
CA LEU A 669 -32.39 -18.65 -24.18
C LEU A 669 -32.23 -18.46 -25.69
N PRO A 670 -31.58 -17.37 -26.12
CA PRO A 670 -31.15 -17.23 -27.51
C PRO A 670 -30.21 -18.36 -27.90
N ASN A 671 -30.23 -18.75 -29.17
CA ASN A 671 -29.29 -19.77 -29.63
C ASN A 671 -27.86 -19.16 -29.66
N PRO A 672 -26.88 -19.70 -28.91
CA PRO A 672 -25.52 -19.17 -28.85
C PRO A 672 -24.80 -19.24 -30.19
N SER A 673 -25.21 -20.17 -31.09
CA SER A 673 -24.66 -20.25 -32.44
C SER A 673 -25.16 -19.19 -33.41
N ARG A 674 -26.21 -18.46 -33.07
CA ARG A 674 -26.76 -17.37 -33.90
C ARG A 674 -26.45 -15.99 -33.29
N ASP A 675 -26.59 -15.84 -31.99
CA ASP A 675 -26.37 -14.58 -31.31
C ASP A 675 -25.79 -14.83 -29.92
N TYR A 676 -24.47 -14.96 -29.89
CA TYR A 676 -23.72 -15.22 -28.65
C TYR A 676 -23.81 -14.03 -27.67
N SER A 677 -23.89 -12.81 -28.18
CA SER A 677 -23.97 -11.60 -27.34
C SER A 677 -25.28 -11.56 -26.55
N SER A 678 -26.40 -11.89 -27.20
CA SER A 678 -27.71 -11.94 -26.54
C SER A 678 -27.81 -13.16 -25.60
N TRP A 679 -27.20 -14.29 -25.98
CA TRP A 679 -27.13 -15.48 -25.13
C TRP A 679 -26.33 -15.17 -23.82
N ILE A 680 -25.16 -14.59 -23.90
CA ILE A 680 -24.36 -14.18 -22.70
C ILE A 680 -25.16 -13.24 -21.80
N LYS A 681 -25.86 -12.25 -22.38
CA LYS A 681 -26.69 -11.32 -21.60
C LYS A 681 -27.83 -12.06 -20.87
N ALA A 682 -28.45 -13.05 -21.50
CA ALA A 682 -29.50 -13.87 -20.90
C ALA A 682 -28.97 -14.87 -19.86
N MET A 683 -27.74 -15.36 -20.03
CA MET A 683 -27.13 -16.31 -19.09
C MET A 683 -26.59 -15.64 -17.82
N ARG A 684 -26.15 -14.37 -17.87
CA ARG A 684 -25.60 -13.65 -16.70
C ARG A 684 -26.54 -13.63 -15.48
N PRO A 685 -27.83 -13.26 -15.59
CA PRO A 685 -28.77 -13.33 -14.46
C PRO A 685 -28.97 -14.77 -13.96
N ARG A 686 -29.04 -15.77 -14.87
CA ARG A 686 -29.21 -17.20 -14.51
C ARG A 686 -28.00 -17.72 -13.73
N TRP A 687 -26.77 -17.40 -14.14
CA TRP A 687 -25.56 -17.77 -13.41
C TRP A 687 -25.52 -17.10 -12.03
N LYS A 688 -25.97 -15.85 -11.94
CA LYS A 688 -26.05 -15.13 -10.67
C LYS A 688 -27.05 -15.76 -9.72
N HIS A 689 -28.23 -16.14 -10.22
CA HIS A 689 -29.27 -16.81 -9.42
C HIS A 689 -28.79 -18.19 -8.95
N ARG A 690 -28.23 -19.00 -9.82
CA ARG A 690 -27.68 -20.33 -9.45
C ARG A 690 -26.57 -20.25 -8.42
N ARG A 691 -25.76 -19.20 -8.46
CA ARG A 691 -24.72 -18.93 -7.43
C ARG A 691 -25.32 -18.57 -6.08
N SER A 692 -26.38 -17.79 -6.05
CA SER A 692 -27.03 -17.39 -4.79
C SER A 692 -27.85 -18.51 -4.16
N ALA A 693 -28.32 -19.48 -4.96
CA ALA A 693 -29.11 -20.62 -4.49
C ALA A 693 -28.28 -21.77 -3.91
N ARG A 694 -26.94 -21.74 -4.03
CA ARG A 694 -26.07 -22.84 -3.59
C ARG A 694 -25.05 -22.35 -2.58
N THR A 695 -25.19 -22.86 -1.35
CA THR A 695 -24.29 -22.63 -0.22
C THR A 695 -23.21 -23.71 -0.08
N ASP A 696 -23.12 -24.67 -1.01
CA ASP A 696 -22.32 -25.87 -0.83
C ASP A 696 -20.90 -25.72 -1.45
N ASN A 697 -19.89 -25.60 -0.58
CA ASN A 697 -18.48 -25.51 -0.95
C ASN A 697 -17.93 -26.76 -1.68
N ALA A 698 -18.60 -27.89 -1.59
CA ALA A 698 -18.21 -29.13 -2.27
C ALA A 698 -18.27 -29.01 -3.81
N TYR A 699 -19.11 -28.11 -4.32
CA TYR A 699 -19.21 -27.87 -5.75
C TYR A 699 -18.04 -27.12 -6.36
N SER A 700 -17.39 -26.26 -5.62
CA SER A 700 -16.26 -25.48 -6.15
C SER A 700 -15.03 -26.34 -6.44
N ALA A 701 -14.86 -27.45 -5.75
CA ALA A 701 -13.78 -28.41 -5.96
C ALA A 701 -13.98 -29.28 -7.21
N ALA A 702 -15.23 -29.45 -7.67
CA ALA A 702 -15.58 -30.27 -8.82
C ALA A 702 -15.63 -29.49 -10.15
N VAL A 703 -15.48 -28.14 -10.12
CA VAL A 703 -15.45 -27.33 -11.33
C VAL A 703 -14.14 -27.53 -12.05
N PRO A 704 -14.11 -27.90 -13.34
CA PRO A 704 -12.90 -28.00 -14.12
C PRO A 704 -12.05 -26.74 -14.02
N ALA A 705 -10.75 -26.91 -13.95
CA ALA A 705 -9.82 -25.80 -13.72
C ALA A 705 -9.99 -24.65 -14.72
N MET A 706 -10.32 -24.98 -15.97
CA MET A 706 -10.58 -24.01 -17.02
C MET A 706 -11.77 -23.06 -16.75
N PHE A 707 -12.73 -23.45 -15.90
CA PHE A 707 -13.90 -22.63 -15.60
C PHE A 707 -13.80 -21.86 -14.28
N ARG A 708 -12.76 -22.10 -13.48
CA ARG A 708 -12.60 -21.47 -12.15
C ARG A 708 -12.45 -19.96 -12.21
N GLY A 709 -11.96 -19.43 -13.33
CA GLY A 709 -11.77 -18.01 -13.52
C GLY A 709 -12.94 -17.26 -14.15
N MET A 710 -13.97 -17.94 -14.60
CA MET A 710 -15.16 -17.30 -15.20
C MET A 710 -15.93 -16.44 -14.20
N THR A 711 -15.72 -16.65 -12.93
CA THR A 711 -16.30 -15.86 -11.88
C THR A 711 -15.24 -15.56 -10.82
N LYS A 712 -15.14 -14.32 -10.44
CA LYS A 712 -14.34 -13.89 -9.28
C LYS A 712 -14.84 -14.47 -7.94
N ASN A 713 -15.98 -15.14 -7.95
CA ASN A 713 -16.61 -15.73 -6.77
C ASN A 713 -16.40 -17.24 -6.74
N LYS A 714 -16.03 -17.79 -5.61
CA LYS A 714 -15.73 -19.21 -5.35
C LYS A 714 -16.89 -20.19 -5.56
N SER A 715 -18.12 -19.73 -5.82
CA SER A 715 -19.33 -20.54 -5.95
C SER A 715 -19.78 -20.65 -7.41
N LEU A 716 -19.08 -21.44 -8.19
CA LEU A 716 -19.55 -21.84 -9.50
C LEU A 716 -20.40 -23.11 -9.44
N SER A 717 -21.44 -23.16 -10.24
CA SER A 717 -22.14 -24.39 -10.55
C SER A 717 -21.18 -25.41 -11.17
N ARG A 718 -21.41 -26.69 -10.92
CA ARG A 718 -20.63 -27.75 -11.54
C ARG A 718 -20.84 -27.71 -13.05
N TRP A 719 -19.75 -27.67 -13.79
CA TRP A 719 -19.72 -27.71 -15.25
C TRP A 719 -19.07 -29.00 -15.68
N ASP A 720 -19.84 -29.83 -16.40
CA ASP A 720 -19.32 -31.04 -16.95
C ASP A 720 -19.10 -30.85 -18.45
N ILE A 721 -17.92 -31.21 -18.94
CA ILE A 721 -17.61 -31.21 -20.38
C ILE A 721 -18.29 -32.42 -20.96
N VAL A 722 -19.18 -32.19 -21.93
CA VAL A 722 -19.97 -33.26 -22.55
C VAL A 722 -19.32 -33.69 -23.85
N GLN A 723 -18.99 -32.76 -24.72
CA GLN A 723 -18.45 -33.05 -26.05
C GLN A 723 -17.86 -31.80 -26.69
N LEU A 724 -16.82 -32.01 -27.52
CA LEU A 724 -16.38 -31.05 -28.51
C LEU A 724 -17.00 -31.44 -29.87
N ARG A 725 -17.60 -30.48 -30.55
CA ARG A 725 -18.20 -30.71 -31.86
C ARG A 725 -17.64 -29.76 -32.91
N PRO A 726 -17.34 -30.25 -34.12
CA PRO A 726 -16.95 -29.40 -35.22
C PRO A 726 -18.11 -28.47 -35.62
N THR A 727 -17.73 -27.27 -36.06
CA THR A 727 -18.70 -26.27 -36.52
C THR A 727 -18.66 -26.16 -38.03
N ARG A 728 -19.58 -25.37 -38.60
CA ARG A 728 -19.63 -25.14 -40.07
C ARG A 728 -18.52 -24.23 -40.58
N SER A 729 -17.83 -23.51 -39.74
CA SER A 729 -16.67 -22.70 -40.15
C SER A 729 -15.42 -23.53 -40.12
N PRO A 730 -14.61 -23.54 -41.17
CA PRO A 730 -13.35 -24.26 -41.18
C PRO A 730 -12.48 -23.92 -39.97
N GLY A 731 -12.05 -24.95 -39.26
CA GLY A 731 -11.14 -24.77 -38.14
C GLY A 731 -11.75 -24.33 -36.83
N ARG A 732 -13.08 -24.42 -36.64
CA ARG A 732 -13.71 -24.11 -35.36
C ARG A 732 -14.59 -25.22 -34.84
N PHE A 733 -14.69 -25.40 -33.52
CA PHE A 733 -15.62 -26.28 -32.88
C PHE A 733 -16.25 -25.73 -31.60
N ASP A 734 -17.39 -26.32 -31.24
CA ASP A 734 -18.12 -25.99 -30.05
C ASP A 734 -17.76 -26.95 -28.92
N LEU A 735 -17.39 -26.38 -27.78
CA LEU A 735 -17.29 -27.10 -26.52
C LEU A 735 -18.68 -27.17 -25.89
N TRP A 736 -19.28 -28.36 -25.87
CA TRP A 736 -20.56 -28.62 -25.21
C TRP A 736 -20.35 -28.83 -23.71
N LEU A 737 -21.08 -28.07 -22.93
CA LEU A 737 -21.02 -28.09 -21.47
C LEU A 737 -22.40 -28.42 -20.92
N SER A 738 -22.44 -29.20 -19.85
CA SER A 738 -23.63 -29.42 -19.04
C SER A 738 -23.48 -28.68 -17.71
N VAL A 739 -24.45 -27.87 -17.37
CA VAL A 739 -24.56 -27.20 -16.06
C VAL A 739 -25.95 -27.45 -15.54
N ASP A 740 -26.04 -28.15 -14.40
CA ASP A 740 -27.35 -28.47 -13.80
C ASP A 740 -28.35 -29.07 -14.76
N ALA A 741 -27.91 -30.04 -15.60
CA ALA A 741 -28.66 -30.73 -16.66
C ALA A 741 -29.06 -29.86 -17.86
N GLU A 742 -28.70 -28.58 -17.91
CA GLU A 742 -28.84 -27.77 -19.11
C GLU A 742 -27.59 -27.89 -19.99
N LEU A 743 -27.76 -28.09 -21.28
CA LEU A 743 -26.69 -28.18 -22.28
C LEU A 743 -26.55 -26.86 -23.01
N PHE A 744 -25.34 -26.39 -23.18
CA PHE A 744 -24.97 -25.25 -24.00
C PHE A 744 -23.55 -25.39 -24.54
N SER A 745 -23.31 -24.79 -25.67
CA SER A 745 -22.06 -24.88 -26.38
C SER A 745 -21.30 -23.56 -26.32
N ILE A 746 -20.00 -23.65 -26.25
CA ILE A 746 -19.07 -22.51 -26.22
C ILE A 746 -17.95 -22.80 -27.22
N PRO A 747 -17.60 -21.88 -28.10
CA PRO A 747 -16.54 -22.05 -29.10
C PRO A 747 -15.15 -21.93 -28.47
N LEU A 748 -14.18 -22.68 -29.00
CA LEU A 748 -12.89 -22.92 -28.37
C LEU A 748 -11.68 -22.61 -29.28
N ARG A 749 -10.55 -22.11 -28.70
CA ARG A 749 -9.33 -21.69 -29.40
C ARG A 749 -8.05 -22.03 -28.65
N ILE A 750 -6.94 -22.38 -29.32
CA ILE A 750 -5.65 -22.78 -28.72
C ILE A 750 -4.45 -22.02 -29.35
N PRO A 751 -3.50 -21.47 -28.58
CA PRO A 751 -2.32 -20.79 -29.12
C PRO A 751 -1.24 -21.74 -29.63
N ARG A 752 -0.43 -21.22 -30.54
CA ARG A 752 0.68 -21.96 -31.13
C ARG A 752 1.75 -22.34 -30.10
N GLU A 753 2.11 -21.44 -29.20
CA GLU A 753 3.11 -21.72 -28.16
C GLU A 753 2.65 -22.86 -27.26
N PHE A 754 1.41 -22.90 -26.89
CA PHE A 754 0.84 -23.98 -26.10
C PHE A 754 1.08 -25.33 -26.78
N TYR A 755 0.75 -25.40 -28.03
CA TYR A 755 0.92 -26.63 -28.82
C TYR A 755 2.40 -27.03 -28.96
N LEU A 756 3.29 -26.09 -29.25
CA LEU A 756 4.73 -26.35 -29.35
C LEU A 756 5.32 -26.80 -28.01
N HIS A 757 4.86 -26.22 -26.91
CA HIS A 757 5.29 -26.60 -25.56
C HIS A 757 4.90 -28.03 -25.24
N LEU A 758 3.65 -28.39 -25.50
CA LEU A 758 3.15 -29.75 -25.26
C LEU A 758 3.73 -30.82 -26.18
N ARG A 759 4.27 -30.44 -27.31
CA ARG A 759 4.92 -31.36 -28.23
C ARG A 759 6.04 -32.19 -27.61
N ILE A 760 6.65 -31.66 -26.52
CA ILE A 760 7.72 -32.35 -25.80
C ILE A 760 7.16 -33.50 -24.95
N ASP A 761 5.95 -33.35 -24.44
CA ASP A 761 5.36 -34.26 -23.44
C ASP A 761 4.21 -35.13 -23.99
N THR A 762 3.89 -34.98 -25.25
CA THR A 762 2.74 -35.69 -25.88
C THR A 762 3.15 -36.65 -26.99
N PRO A 763 2.37 -37.71 -27.25
CA PRO A 763 2.64 -38.63 -28.33
C PRO A 763 2.75 -37.94 -29.69
N ASP A 764 3.80 -38.27 -30.47
CA ASP A 764 4.12 -37.64 -31.77
C ASP A 764 3.01 -37.71 -32.82
N ASN A 765 2.12 -38.67 -32.70
CA ASN A 765 0.99 -38.87 -33.62
C ASN A 765 -0.09 -37.78 -33.52
N LEU A 766 -0.12 -37.02 -32.46
CA LEU A 766 -1.08 -35.91 -32.27
C LEU A 766 -0.57 -34.57 -32.84
N PHE A 767 0.70 -34.45 -33.13
CA PHE A 767 1.35 -33.24 -33.62
C PHE A 767 1.77 -33.38 -35.07
N ARG A 768 0.81 -33.50 -35.93
CA ARG A 768 1.04 -33.70 -37.35
C ARG A 768 0.95 -32.40 -38.13
N PRO A 769 2.08 -31.81 -38.56
CA PRO A 769 2.14 -30.55 -39.31
C PRO A 769 1.42 -30.63 -40.66
N ASP A 770 1.27 -31.83 -41.18
CA ASP A 770 0.50 -32.17 -42.40
C ASP A 770 -1.02 -32.06 -42.20
N VAL A 771 -1.46 -32.10 -40.94
CA VAL A 771 -2.88 -32.09 -40.54
C VAL A 771 -3.30 -30.80 -39.87
N TYR A 772 -2.35 -30.06 -39.25
CA TYR A 772 -2.61 -28.83 -38.52
C TYR A 772 -1.97 -27.66 -39.22
N THR A 773 -2.68 -26.52 -39.19
CA THR A 773 -2.13 -25.24 -39.55
C THR A 773 -2.02 -24.33 -38.33
N TRP A 774 -0.99 -23.49 -38.32
CA TRP A 774 -0.68 -22.61 -37.23
C TRP A 774 -0.68 -21.16 -37.69
N GLU A 775 -1.32 -20.29 -36.96
CA GLU A 775 -1.31 -18.88 -37.23
C GLU A 775 -1.23 -18.08 -35.96
N LYS A 776 -0.31 -17.14 -35.91
CA LYS A 776 -0.31 -16.10 -34.88
C LYS A 776 -1.34 -15.04 -35.21
N VAL A 777 -2.31 -14.84 -34.32
CA VAL A 777 -3.34 -13.83 -34.52
C VAL A 777 -2.81 -12.46 -34.14
N THR A 778 -2.75 -11.56 -35.11
CA THR A 778 -2.25 -10.20 -34.94
C THR A 778 -3.31 -9.20 -34.49
N ARG A 779 -4.57 -9.57 -34.40
CA ARG A 779 -5.65 -8.69 -33.94
C ARG A 779 -5.44 -8.27 -32.49
N SER A 780 -5.88 -7.05 -32.16
CA SER A 780 -5.82 -6.52 -30.81
C SER A 780 -6.76 -7.32 -29.89
N LEU A 781 -6.21 -7.76 -28.76
CA LEU A 781 -6.97 -8.40 -27.69
C LEU A 781 -7.79 -7.37 -26.88
N PRO A 782 -8.91 -7.78 -26.29
CA PRO A 782 -9.67 -6.93 -25.37
C PRO A 782 -8.83 -6.43 -24.21
N ARG A 783 -9.11 -5.20 -23.75
CA ARG A 783 -8.29 -4.46 -22.77
C ARG A 783 -8.09 -5.13 -21.40
N ASN A 784 -8.93 -6.09 -21.05
CA ASN A 784 -8.91 -6.74 -19.73
C ASN A 784 -8.32 -8.16 -19.77
N MET A 785 -7.67 -8.55 -20.86
CA MET A 785 -7.05 -9.86 -20.94
C MET A 785 -5.64 -9.86 -20.35
N PRO A 786 -5.33 -10.88 -19.55
CA PRO A 786 -4.01 -10.98 -18.90
C PRO A 786 -2.88 -11.39 -19.86
N CYS A 787 -3.20 -11.84 -21.07
CA CYS A 787 -2.23 -12.33 -22.05
C CYS A 787 -2.09 -11.41 -23.25
N THR A 788 -0.90 -11.42 -23.84
CA THR A 788 -0.53 -10.59 -25.00
C THR A 788 -0.50 -11.35 -26.31
N ASN A 789 -0.61 -12.68 -26.28
CA ASN A 789 -0.50 -13.52 -27.45
C ASN A 789 -1.79 -14.32 -27.68
N LEU A 790 -2.24 -14.33 -28.91
CA LEU A 790 -3.35 -15.14 -29.37
C LEU A 790 -2.89 -15.96 -30.58
N TYR A 791 -3.11 -17.26 -30.50
CA TYR A 791 -2.72 -18.19 -31.56
C TYR A 791 -3.91 -19.02 -32.00
N LYS A 792 -3.93 -19.36 -33.28
CA LYS A 792 -4.93 -20.25 -33.86
C LYS A 792 -4.30 -21.55 -34.23
N ILE A 793 -5.03 -22.63 -33.94
CA ILE A 793 -4.77 -23.97 -34.49
C ILE A 793 -5.97 -24.34 -35.35
N ALA A 794 -5.73 -24.79 -36.55
CA ALA A 794 -6.73 -25.38 -37.40
C ALA A 794 -6.40 -26.88 -37.58
N ALA A 795 -7.37 -27.73 -37.26
CA ALA A 795 -7.25 -29.16 -37.39
C ALA A 795 -8.34 -29.68 -38.33
N ARG A 796 -8.07 -30.76 -39.04
CA ARG A 796 -9.07 -31.45 -39.85
C ARG A 796 -10.11 -32.13 -38.96
N GLU A 797 -11.33 -32.33 -39.47
CA GLU A 797 -12.44 -32.87 -38.70
C GLU A 797 -12.17 -34.29 -38.23
N ASP A 798 -11.56 -35.13 -39.11
CA ASP A 798 -11.18 -36.49 -38.79
C ASP A 798 -10.26 -36.58 -37.60
N VAL A 799 -9.21 -35.75 -37.60
CA VAL A 799 -8.25 -35.67 -36.45
C VAL A 799 -8.91 -35.18 -35.19
N TYR A 800 -9.84 -34.23 -35.29
CA TYR A 800 -10.60 -33.77 -34.16
C TYR A 800 -11.51 -34.85 -33.57
N GLN A 801 -12.25 -35.58 -34.40
CA GLN A 801 -13.16 -36.64 -33.93
C GLN A 801 -12.43 -37.77 -33.20
N GLU A 802 -11.24 -38.11 -33.66
CA GLU A 802 -10.39 -39.15 -33.05
C GLU A 802 -9.74 -38.71 -31.74
N ASN A 803 -9.56 -37.41 -31.52
CA ASN A 803 -8.75 -36.87 -30.43
C ASN A 803 -9.50 -35.85 -29.56
N GLN A 804 -10.81 -35.93 -29.42
CA GLN A 804 -11.62 -34.97 -28.67
C GLN A 804 -11.19 -34.82 -27.22
N GLU A 805 -10.94 -35.93 -26.52
CA GLU A 805 -10.49 -35.94 -25.12
C GLU A 805 -9.13 -35.25 -24.97
N TYR A 806 -8.23 -35.51 -25.89
CA TYR A 806 -6.92 -34.92 -25.88
C TYR A 806 -6.96 -33.39 -26.01
N PHE A 807 -7.82 -32.83 -26.86
CA PHE A 807 -7.96 -31.40 -27.00
C PHE A 807 -8.52 -30.74 -25.71
N VAL A 808 -9.38 -31.48 -24.99
CA VAL A 808 -9.84 -31.02 -23.67
C VAL A 808 -8.72 -31.03 -22.62
N ASP A 809 -7.93 -32.10 -22.60
CA ASP A 809 -6.79 -32.22 -21.68
C ASP A 809 -5.71 -31.19 -22.00
N LEU A 810 -5.46 -30.94 -23.28
CA LEU A 810 -4.55 -29.93 -23.75
C LEU A 810 -4.88 -28.54 -23.21
N ILE A 811 -6.17 -28.19 -23.20
CA ILE A 811 -6.66 -26.91 -22.68
C ILE A 811 -6.47 -26.80 -21.17
N ASN A 812 -6.53 -27.91 -20.47
CA ASN A 812 -6.40 -27.97 -19.01
C ASN A 812 -4.95 -28.15 -18.53
N HIS A 813 -3.98 -28.24 -19.42
CA HIS A 813 -2.61 -28.52 -19.07
C HIS A 813 -2.02 -27.44 -18.16
N PRO A 814 -1.39 -27.79 -17.00
CA PRO A 814 -0.98 -26.84 -15.96
C PRO A 814 0.17 -25.90 -16.37
N ASN A 815 0.99 -26.31 -17.35
CA ASN A 815 2.20 -25.59 -17.75
C ASN A 815 1.96 -24.59 -18.90
N VAL A 816 0.72 -24.33 -19.25
CA VAL A 816 0.41 -23.46 -20.37
C VAL A 816 0.02 -22.07 -19.92
N ASP A 817 0.65 -21.09 -20.52
CA ASP A 817 0.38 -19.68 -20.30
C ASP A 817 0.10 -18.98 -21.63
N GLY A 818 -1.11 -18.51 -21.81
CA GLY A 818 -1.51 -17.82 -23.04
C GLY A 818 -3.00 -17.82 -23.30
N ILE A 819 -3.38 -17.30 -24.47
CA ILE A 819 -4.75 -17.32 -25.01
C ILE A 819 -4.73 -18.11 -26.30
N PHE A 820 -5.69 -18.97 -26.48
CA PHE A 820 -5.73 -19.81 -27.65
C PHE A 820 -7.10 -19.90 -28.32
N GLU A 821 -7.07 -20.13 -29.59
CA GLU A 821 -8.23 -20.30 -30.48
C GLU A 821 -8.04 -21.58 -31.26
N LEU A 822 -8.85 -22.59 -30.99
CA LEU A 822 -8.82 -23.86 -31.66
C LEU A 822 -9.86 -23.85 -32.80
N GLN A 823 -9.43 -24.16 -34.03
CA GLN A 823 -10.28 -24.25 -35.21
C GLN A 823 -10.19 -25.66 -35.78
N VAL A 824 -11.34 -26.26 -36.08
CA VAL A 824 -11.42 -27.49 -36.83
C VAL A 824 -11.87 -27.18 -38.25
N MET A 825 -11.15 -27.70 -39.23
CA MET A 825 -11.53 -27.57 -40.66
C MET A 825 -12.72 -28.46 -40.96
N THR A 826 -13.88 -27.86 -40.98
CA THR A 826 -15.16 -28.53 -41.27
C THR A 826 -15.93 -27.74 -42.33
N ASP A 827 -16.87 -28.40 -42.99
CA ASP A 827 -17.72 -27.75 -44.01
C ASP A 827 -18.90 -26.93 -43.43
N HIS A 828 -18.90 -26.68 -42.11
CA HIS A 828 -20.04 -26.10 -41.43
C HIS A 828 -19.77 -24.69 -40.83
N SER A 829 -20.71 -23.76 -41.06
CA SER A 829 -20.63 -22.37 -40.66
C SER A 829 -21.24 -22.05 -39.29
N ASP A 830 -20.85 -20.99 -38.69
CA ASP A 830 -21.31 -20.27 -37.48
C ASP A 830 -20.79 -20.72 -36.12
N THR A 831 -19.82 -20.00 -35.68
CA THR A 831 -19.19 -20.21 -34.36
C THR A 831 -19.01 -18.95 -33.54
N TYR A 832 -19.07 -19.14 -32.25
CA TYR A 832 -18.71 -18.15 -31.25
C TYR A 832 -17.37 -18.50 -30.63
N ASP A 833 -16.54 -17.49 -30.48
CA ASP A 833 -15.20 -17.67 -30.00
C ASP A 833 -15.15 -17.72 -28.45
N LEU A 834 -14.62 -18.80 -27.93
CA LEU A 834 -14.20 -18.91 -26.55
C LEU A 834 -12.70 -18.68 -26.48
N LEU A 835 -12.28 -17.70 -25.70
CA LEU A 835 -10.87 -17.46 -25.42
C LEU A 835 -10.51 -18.02 -24.06
N LEU A 836 -9.53 -18.89 -24.05
CA LEU A 836 -9.02 -19.52 -22.86
C LEU A 836 -7.70 -18.86 -22.48
N THR A 837 -7.57 -18.49 -21.24
CA THR A 837 -6.29 -18.10 -20.67
C THR A 837 -5.75 -19.25 -19.88
N THR A 838 -4.51 -19.60 -20.17
CA THR A 838 -3.74 -20.59 -19.42
C THR A 838 -2.77 -19.86 -18.50
N GLY A 839 -2.29 -20.50 -17.50
CA GLY A 839 -1.48 -19.86 -16.45
C GLY A 839 -2.30 -19.46 -15.24
N CYS A 840 -3.46 -18.81 -15.42
CA CYS A 840 -4.43 -18.60 -14.35
C CYS A 840 -5.53 -19.66 -14.32
N ARG A 841 -5.53 -20.59 -15.24
CA ARG A 841 -6.62 -21.58 -15.45
C ARG A 841 -7.99 -20.90 -15.54
N CYS A 842 -8.05 -19.79 -16.22
CA CYS A 842 -9.23 -18.95 -16.35
C CYS A 842 -9.80 -19.07 -17.75
N LEU A 843 -11.11 -19.19 -17.83
CA LEU A 843 -11.87 -19.17 -19.08
C LEU A 843 -12.56 -17.81 -19.21
N TYR A 844 -12.31 -17.12 -20.31
CA TYR A 844 -13.00 -15.88 -20.65
C TYR A 844 -13.93 -16.10 -21.84
N LEU A 845 -15.19 -15.86 -21.62
CA LEU A 845 -16.19 -15.86 -22.68
C LEU A 845 -16.17 -14.51 -23.38
N PHE A 846 -15.84 -14.51 -24.67
CA PHE A 846 -15.98 -13.33 -25.50
C PHE A 846 -17.44 -13.19 -25.94
N GLY A 847 -18.16 -12.45 -25.17
CA GLY A 847 -19.36 -11.81 -25.69
C GLY A 847 -19.08 -10.32 -25.53
N ALA A 848 -19.20 -9.60 -26.60
CA ALA A 848 -18.92 -8.17 -26.68
C ALA A 848 -19.20 -7.43 -25.37
N CYS A 849 -18.18 -6.81 -24.84
CA CYS A 849 -18.34 -5.70 -23.90
C CYS A 849 -18.73 -4.45 -24.65
#